data_2c19617df2ef52074593b308144792a6
#
_entry.id   2c19617df2ef52074593b308144792a6
#
_cell.length_a   1.000
_cell.length_b   1.000
_cell.length_c   1.000
_cell.angle_alpha   90.00
_cell.angle_beta   90.00
_cell.angle_gamma   90.00
#
_symmetry.space_group_name_H-M   'P 1'
#
loop_
_entity.id
_entity.type
_entity.pdbx_description
1 polymer ?
#
loop_
_entity_poly.entity_id
_entity_poly.type
_entity_poly.pdbx_seq_one_letter_code
_entity_poly.pdbx_strand_id
1 'polypeptide(L)'
;ACACNIEDLRKNLQNFIADNTPILPPNSEADTQPTLGFQRVIQRAIMHVQSTSNGKKEVTGANVLVAIFGEKDSHAVYYLHQQGVTRLDVVNFISHGITKSGQAEDKAKPAAGEEAQDAEGKEQPSPLEQYTQNLNALAKDGKIDPLIGREPEVERVIQVLCRRRKNNPLLVGEAGVGKTAIAEGLAWRIVKGDVPEILEKSSVYSLDMGALLAGTKYRGDFEQRLKAVLKQLKANTAAILFIDEIHTLIGAGSASGGTLDASNLLKPALASGQLKCIGATTYNEYRGIFEKDHALSRRFQKIDVVEPTIAQTIEILKGLKSRFEEHHGVKYSSGAITAAAELSAKFINDRHLPDKAIDVIDEAGAAQRILPKSRQKKTIGKTEVEEIIAKIARIPPQTVSSDDRAQLKSLDRNLKNVVFGQDPAIDALSAAIKMARSGLGKPDKPIGSFLFSGPTGVGKTEVAKQLAFTLGIELIRFDMSEYMERHAVSRLIGAPPGYVGFDQGGLLTEAISKKPHAVLLLDEIEKAHPDIFNILLQVMDHGTLTDNNGRKADFRNVIIIMTTNAGAEMLQRRSIGFSNAREAGDEMADIKRMFTPEFRNRLDAIISFKALDEEVILRVVDKFLMQLEDQLHEKKVDITFTDALRKHLASKGFDPVMGARPMARLIQDTIRRALADELLFGKLVSGGRVDVDVDDKGEVKLEFPPSDSGDTPRREPAEPVLSE
;
A
#
# COMPACT_ATOMS: atom_id res chain seq x y z
N ALA A 1 -2.86 19.82 -38.93
CA ALA A 1 -3.24 18.48 -38.45
C ALA A 1 -4.76 18.24 -38.68
N CYS A 2 -5.62 19.15 -38.26
CA CYS A 2 -7.08 18.98 -38.37
C CYS A 2 -7.68 19.63 -39.64
N ALA A 3 -6.86 19.97 -40.64
CA ALA A 3 -7.24 20.61 -41.90
C ALA A 3 -8.02 21.94 -41.72
N CYS A 4 -7.69 22.73 -40.71
CA CYS A 4 -8.28 24.01 -40.37
C CYS A 4 -7.44 25.14 -41.00
N ASN A 5 -8.11 26.17 -41.60
CA ASN A 5 -7.44 27.40 -41.99
C ASN A 5 -7.22 28.29 -40.76
N ILE A 6 -5.98 28.32 -40.27
CA ILE A 6 -5.62 29.04 -39.05
C ILE A 6 -5.78 30.55 -39.20
N GLU A 7 -5.54 31.11 -40.38
CA GLU A 7 -5.64 32.55 -40.65
C GLU A 7 -7.10 33.02 -40.60
N ASP A 8 -8.01 32.29 -41.21
CA ASP A 8 -9.44 32.58 -41.16
C ASP A 8 -10.01 32.40 -39.75
N LEU A 9 -9.60 31.36 -39.05
CA LEU A 9 -10.00 31.13 -37.65
C LEU A 9 -9.54 32.27 -36.75
N ARG A 10 -8.29 32.71 -36.90
CA ARG A 10 -7.71 33.83 -36.16
C ARG A 10 -8.47 35.13 -36.47
N LYS A 11 -8.75 35.41 -37.71
CA LYS A 11 -9.48 36.60 -38.14
C LYS A 11 -10.91 36.63 -37.55
N ASN A 12 -11.61 35.51 -37.61
CA ASN A 12 -12.96 35.39 -37.07
C ASN A 12 -12.99 35.59 -35.55
N LEU A 13 -12.03 35.00 -34.82
CA LEU A 13 -11.91 35.19 -33.39
C LEU A 13 -11.52 36.61 -33.02
N GLN A 14 -10.62 37.26 -33.76
CA GLN A 14 -10.24 38.66 -33.56
C GLN A 14 -11.41 39.62 -33.79
N ASN A 15 -12.17 39.43 -34.88
CA ASN A 15 -13.35 40.22 -35.15
C ASN A 15 -14.40 40.04 -34.04
N PHE A 16 -14.64 38.80 -33.61
CA PHE A 16 -15.57 38.53 -32.52
C PHE A 16 -15.16 39.22 -31.21
N ILE A 17 -13.87 39.19 -30.87
CA ILE A 17 -13.33 39.87 -29.67
C ILE A 17 -13.50 41.39 -29.82
N ALA A 18 -13.19 41.96 -30.97
CA ALA A 18 -13.31 43.39 -31.23
C ALA A 18 -14.77 43.88 -31.12
N ASP A 19 -15.72 43.09 -31.65
CA ASP A 19 -17.15 43.43 -31.64
C ASP A 19 -17.86 43.24 -30.32
N ASN A 20 -17.37 42.30 -29.49
CA ASN A 20 -18.06 41.89 -28.25
C ASN A 20 -17.31 42.20 -26.92
N THR A 21 -16.10 42.75 -27.00
CA THR A 21 -15.32 43.09 -25.81
C THR A 21 -15.34 44.60 -25.59
N PRO A 22 -15.79 45.11 -24.42
CA PRO A 22 -15.77 46.57 -24.16
C PRO A 22 -14.32 47.06 -24.09
N ILE A 23 -14.04 48.14 -24.83
CA ILE A 23 -12.71 48.78 -24.80
C ILE A 23 -12.66 49.72 -23.59
N LEU A 24 -11.68 49.45 -22.72
CA LEU A 24 -11.41 50.28 -21.54
C LEU A 24 -10.75 51.61 -21.98
N PRO A 25 -11.09 52.76 -21.34
CA PRO A 25 -10.41 54.02 -21.60
C PRO A 25 -8.90 53.91 -21.32
N PRO A 26 -8.04 54.57 -22.09
CA PRO A 26 -6.61 54.60 -21.82
C PRO A 26 -6.37 55.27 -20.48
N ASN A 27 -5.86 54.56 -19.48
CA ASN A 27 -5.57 54.86 -18.05
C ASN A 27 -6.48 54.26 -17.03
N SER A 28 -7.32 53.27 -17.35
CA SER A 28 -8.03 52.46 -16.32
C SER A 28 -7.32 51.16 -16.12
N GLU A 29 -6.77 50.92 -14.92
CA GLU A 29 -6.32 49.62 -14.47
C GLU A 29 -7.56 48.81 -14.07
N ALA A 30 -7.95 47.81 -14.87
CA ALA A 30 -8.98 46.84 -14.48
C ALA A 30 -8.38 45.44 -14.46
N ASP A 31 -8.47 44.80 -13.33
CA ASP A 31 -8.11 43.40 -13.18
C ASP A 31 -9.08 42.52 -13.97
N THR A 32 -8.54 41.78 -14.94
CA THR A 32 -9.31 40.80 -15.72
C THR A 32 -9.57 39.55 -14.90
N GLN A 33 -10.84 39.26 -14.57
CA GLN A 33 -11.21 38.01 -13.95
C GLN A 33 -11.62 36.94 -14.95
N PRO A 34 -11.10 35.70 -14.85
CA PRO A 34 -11.48 34.63 -15.79
C PRO A 34 -12.96 34.25 -15.59
N THR A 35 -13.68 34.12 -16.72
CA THR A 35 -15.07 33.70 -16.72
C THR A 35 -15.24 32.26 -16.14
N LEU A 36 -16.45 31.96 -15.65
CA LEU A 36 -16.79 30.61 -15.18
C LEU A 36 -16.59 29.54 -16.26
N GLY A 37 -16.86 29.85 -17.52
CA GLY A 37 -16.59 28.96 -18.64
C GLY A 37 -15.11 28.65 -18.82
N PHE A 38 -14.24 29.67 -18.70
CA PHE A 38 -12.80 29.48 -18.76
C PHE A 38 -12.27 28.62 -17.62
N GLN A 39 -12.76 28.86 -16.38
CA GLN A 39 -12.39 28.04 -15.24
C GLN A 39 -12.79 26.57 -15.40
N ARG A 40 -14.00 26.30 -15.94
CA ARG A 40 -14.46 24.94 -16.24
C ARG A 40 -13.59 24.24 -17.29
N VAL A 41 -13.17 24.96 -18.33
CA VAL A 41 -12.26 24.42 -19.36
C VAL A 41 -10.93 24.00 -18.75
N ILE A 42 -10.32 24.85 -17.91
CA ILE A 42 -9.06 24.53 -17.25
C ILE A 42 -9.21 23.32 -16.31
N GLN A 43 -10.28 23.28 -15.50
CA GLN A 43 -10.54 22.14 -14.62
C GLN A 43 -10.72 20.83 -15.40
N ARG A 44 -11.46 20.86 -16.52
CA ARG A 44 -11.59 19.66 -17.39
C ARG A 44 -10.26 19.24 -17.99
N ALA A 45 -9.44 20.18 -18.43
CA ALA A 45 -8.12 19.85 -18.97
C ALA A 45 -7.23 19.17 -17.91
N ILE A 46 -7.24 19.69 -16.68
CA ILE A 46 -6.53 19.08 -15.53
C ILE A 46 -7.05 17.67 -15.24
N MET A 47 -8.37 17.50 -15.11
CA MET A 47 -8.99 16.19 -14.87
C MET A 47 -8.68 15.18 -15.97
N HIS A 48 -8.70 15.62 -17.23
CA HIS A 48 -8.37 14.75 -18.36
C HIS A 48 -6.92 14.28 -18.32
N VAL A 49 -5.98 15.15 -17.96
CA VAL A 49 -4.56 14.77 -17.81
C VAL A 49 -4.37 13.84 -16.62
N GLN A 50 -5.07 14.07 -15.50
CA GLN A 50 -5.00 13.19 -14.32
C GLN A 50 -5.56 11.79 -14.55
N SER A 51 -6.59 11.68 -15.41
CA SER A 51 -7.23 10.38 -15.72
C SER A 51 -6.53 9.59 -16.84
N THR A 52 -5.74 10.26 -17.70
CA THR A 52 -5.22 9.63 -18.93
C THR A 52 -3.71 9.39 -18.91
N SER A 53 -2.94 10.01 -18.02
CA SER A 53 -1.47 9.98 -18.09
C SER A 53 -0.82 8.98 -17.14
N ASN A 54 -0.23 7.96 -17.75
CA ASN A 54 0.87 7.18 -17.19
C ASN A 54 2.16 8.04 -17.17
N GLY A 55 2.32 8.92 -16.19
CA GLY A 55 3.65 9.44 -15.80
C GLY A 55 4.00 10.91 -16.05
N LYS A 56 3.36 11.68 -16.93
CA LYS A 56 3.61 13.13 -17.09
C LYS A 56 2.39 13.95 -16.68
N LYS A 57 2.54 14.76 -15.63
CA LYS A 57 1.46 15.59 -15.04
C LYS A 57 1.39 17.01 -15.60
N GLU A 58 1.79 17.25 -16.84
CA GLU A 58 1.76 18.59 -17.45
C GLU A 58 0.53 18.75 -18.34
N VAL A 59 -0.25 19.82 -18.11
CA VAL A 59 -1.37 20.20 -18.94
C VAL A 59 -0.82 20.97 -20.16
N THR A 60 -0.97 20.40 -21.34
CA THR A 60 -0.53 21.03 -22.60
C THR A 60 -1.67 21.82 -23.25
N GLY A 61 -1.35 22.74 -24.15
CA GLY A 61 -2.35 23.46 -24.95
C GLY A 61 -3.29 22.55 -25.75
N ALA A 62 -2.82 21.37 -26.13
CA ALA A 62 -3.62 20.34 -26.80
C ALA A 62 -4.73 19.78 -25.85
N ASN A 63 -4.44 19.57 -24.57
CA ASN A 63 -5.43 19.14 -23.60
C ASN A 63 -6.49 20.22 -23.34
N VAL A 64 -6.08 21.49 -23.34
CA VAL A 64 -6.99 22.64 -23.21
C VAL A 64 -7.89 22.73 -24.44
N LEU A 65 -7.36 22.52 -25.64
CA LEU A 65 -8.15 22.52 -26.90
C LEU A 65 -9.24 21.44 -26.89
N VAL A 66 -8.94 20.22 -26.39
CA VAL A 66 -9.95 19.17 -26.24
C VAL A 66 -11.02 19.56 -25.21
N ALA A 67 -10.61 20.22 -24.14
CA ALA A 67 -11.53 20.64 -23.08
C ALA A 67 -12.48 21.75 -23.50
N ILE A 68 -12.06 22.65 -24.42
CA ILE A 68 -12.88 23.73 -24.98
C ILE A 68 -14.13 23.18 -25.67
N PHE A 69 -14.04 22.06 -26.40
CA PHE A 69 -15.19 21.43 -27.04
C PHE A 69 -16.30 20.95 -26.04
N GLY A 70 -16.03 20.94 -24.76
CA GLY A 70 -17.00 20.67 -23.71
C GLY A 70 -17.92 21.86 -23.39
N GLU A 71 -17.59 23.08 -23.81
CA GLU A 71 -18.40 24.29 -23.62
C GLU A 71 -19.21 24.54 -24.89
N LYS A 72 -20.45 24.06 -24.95
CA LYS A 72 -21.32 24.13 -26.14
C LYS A 72 -21.64 25.57 -26.59
N ASP A 73 -21.64 26.48 -25.65
CA ASP A 73 -21.97 27.91 -25.90
C ASP A 73 -20.72 28.75 -26.26
N SER A 74 -19.56 28.12 -26.44
CA SER A 74 -18.32 28.82 -26.80
C SER A 74 -18.27 29.17 -28.29
N HIS A 75 -18.13 30.44 -28.62
CA HIS A 75 -17.93 30.90 -30.00
C HIS A 75 -16.66 30.34 -30.63
N ALA A 76 -15.64 30.00 -29.82
CA ALA A 76 -14.45 29.31 -30.33
C ALA A 76 -14.80 27.89 -30.86
N VAL A 77 -15.70 27.16 -30.19
CA VAL A 77 -16.20 25.87 -30.67
C VAL A 77 -17.05 26.04 -31.94
N TYR A 78 -17.88 27.08 -32.00
CA TYR A 78 -18.67 27.41 -33.19
C TYR A 78 -17.78 27.61 -34.41
N TYR A 79 -16.74 28.45 -34.33
CA TYR A 79 -15.82 28.67 -35.44
C TYR A 79 -15.00 27.45 -35.85
N LEU A 80 -14.61 26.61 -34.87
CA LEU A 80 -13.96 25.32 -35.15
C LEU A 80 -14.88 24.37 -35.90
N HIS A 81 -16.16 24.27 -35.50
CA HIS A 81 -17.15 23.46 -36.18
C HIS A 81 -17.46 23.98 -37.57
N GLN A 82 -17.51 25.31 -37.80
CA GLN A 82 -17.72 25.95 -39.11
C GLN A 82 -16.62 25.55 -40.10
N GLN A 83 -15.38 25.32 -39.60
CA GLN A 83 -14.27 24.82 -40.41
C GLN A 83 -14.19 23.28 -40.43
N GLY A 84 -15.23 22.61 -39.98
CA GLY A 84 -15.32 21.16 -40.01
C GLY A 84 -14.41 20.43 -39.00
N VAL A 85 -13.84 21.15 -38.02
CA VAL A 85 -13.02 20.51 -36.97
C VAL A 85 -13.92 20.01 -35.84
N THR A 86 -13.85 18.72 -35.56
CA THR A 86 -14.60 18.09 -34.47
C THR A 86 -13.68 17.73 -33.29
N ARG A 87 -14.27 17.54 -32.10
CA ARG A 87 -13.53 17.05 -30.91
C ARG A 87 -12.79 15.74 -31.20
N LEU A 88 -13.39 14.85 -31.99
CA LEU A 88 -12.81 13.56 -32.37
C LEU A 88 -11.55 13.72 -33.20
N ASP A 89 -11.52 14.66 -34.13
CA ASP A 89 -10.35 14.95 -34.98
C ASP A 89 -9.14 15.37 -34.10
N VAL A 90 -9.39 16.24 -33.10
CA VAL A 90 -8.35 16.71 -32.18
C VAL A 90 -7.85 15.58 -31.29
N VAL A 91 -8.75 14.77 -30.74
CA VAL A 91 -8.39 13.62 -29.89
C VAL A 91 -7.61 12.58 -30.69
N ASN A 92 -8.03 12.23 -31.89
CA ASN A 92 -7.32 11.29 -32.77
C ASN A 92 -5.91 11.75 -33.10
N PHE A 93 -5.75 13.06 -33.35
CA PHE A 93 -4.42 13.62 -33.63
C PHE A 93 -3.52 13.55 -32.37
N ILE A 94 -4.03 13.89 -31.18
CA ILE A 94 -3.25 13.91 -29.95
C ILE A 94 -2.89 12.47 -29.50
N SER A 95 -3.82 11.53 -29.65
CA SER A 95 -3.63 10.14 -29.15
C SER A 95 -2.91 9.24 -30.15
N HIS A 96 -3.11 9.45 -31.44
CA HIS A 96 -2.66 8.53 -32.49
C HIS A 96 -1.84 9.19 -33.61
N GLY A 97 -1.65 10.52 -33.58
CA GLY A 97 -0.94 11.24 -34.62
C GLY A 97 -1.65 11.26 -35.99
N ILE A 98 -2.91 10.83 -36.05
CA ILE A 98 -3.67 10.70 -37.31
C ILE A 98 -4.15 12.09 -37.74
N THR A 99 -3.71 12.54 -38.92
CA THR A 99 -4.14 13.83 -39.52
C THR A 99 -5.34 13.63 -40.42
N LYS A 100 -6.25 14.61 -40.45
CA LYS A 100 -7.45 14.57 -41.28
C LYS A 100 -7.12 14.57 -42.80
N SER A 101 -5.94 15.08 -43.19
CA SER A 101 -5.42 15.05 -44.56
C SER A 101 -4.80 13.70 -44.97
N GLY A 102 -4.49 12.81 -43.98
CA GLY A 102 -3.97 11.46 -44.28
C GLY A 102 -5.04 10.41 -44.55
N GLN A 103 -6.32 10.77 -44.46
CA GLN A 103 -7.47 9.91 -44.80
C GLN A 103 -7.99 10.07 -46.26
N ALA A 104 -7.26 10.77 -47.13
CA ALA A 104 -7.65 10.90 -48.55
C ALA A 104 -7.28 9.65 -49.38
N GLU A 105 -6.64 8.64 -48.81
CA GLU A 105 -6.40 7.34 -49.47
C GLU A 105 -6.69 6.21 -48.47
N ASP A 106 -7.94 5.97 -48.15
CA ASP A 106 -8.58 4.67 -48.06
C ASP A 106 -10.00 4.73 -47.45
N LYS A 107 -10.93 4.69 -48.41
CA LYS A 107 -12.27 4.08 -48.41
C LYS A 107 -13.28 4.39 -47.34
N ALA A 108 -14.24 5.16 -47.80
CA ALA A 108 -15.64 5.23 -47.43
C ALA A 108 -16.29 3.95 -46.84
N LYS A 109 -17.07 4.16 -45.77
CA LYS A 109 -18.16 3.27 -45.41
C LYS A 109 -19.47 3.76 -45.98
N PRO A 110 -20.29 2.89 -46.49
CA PRO A 110 -21.73 3.13 -46.53
C PRO A 110 -22.47 2.37 -45.44
N ALA A 111 -23.56 2.98 -45.04
CA ALA A 111 -24.59 2.38 -44.23
C ALA A 111 -25.39 1.34 -45.01
N ALA A 112 -25.86 0.36 -44.27
CA ALA A 112 -27.01 -0.50 -44.46
C ALA A 112 -27.54 -0.82 -45.88
N GLY A 113 -27.55 -2.11 -46.19
CA GLY A 113 -28.53 -2.71 -47.09
C GLY A 113 -27.96 -3.32 -48.34
N GLU A 114 -28.26 -4.60 -48.49
CA GLU A 114 -28.31 -5.39 -49.70
C GLU A 114 -27.09 -6.21 -50.15
N GLU A 115 -27.44 -7.44 -50.41
CA GLU A 115 -26.65 -8.56 -50.93
C GLU A 115 -25.93 -8.24 -52.21
N ALA A 116 -24.67 -8.62 -52.33
CA ALA A 116 -24.10 -9.09 -53.58
C ALA A 116 -22.79 -9.85 -53.34
N GLN A 117 -22.68 -10.91 -54.04
CA GLN A 117 -21.71 -11.96 -54.12
C GLN A 117 -20.28 -11.52 -54.57
N ASP A 118 -19.30 -12.28 -54.11
CA ASP A 118 -18.03 -12.62 -54.74
C ASP A 118 -17.00 -11.51 -55.08
N ALA A 119 -15.93 -11.50 -54.27
CA ALA A 119 -14.54 -11.48 -54.75
C ALA A 119 -13.55 -11.79 -53.63
N GLU A 120 -12.83 -12.85 -53.79
CA GLU A 120 -11.57 -13.38 -53.24
C GLU A 120 -10.86 -12.69 -52.07
N GLY A 121 -10.72 -13.42 -50.94
CA GLY A 121 -9.43 -13.66 -50.31
C GLY A 121 -8.88 -12.68 -49.29
N LYS A 122 -9.63 -12.32 -48.25
CA LYS A 122 -9.13 -12.21 -46.87
C LYS A 122 -10.29 -12.57 -45.97
N GLU A 123 -10.26 -13.76 -45.40
CA GLU A 123 -11.22 -14.20 -44.40
C GLU A 123 -11.22 -13.18 -43.26
N GLN A 124 -12.37 -12.55 -43.04
CA GLN A 124 -12.56 -11.79 -41.80
C GLN A 124 -12.39 -12.79 -40.65
N PRO A 125 -11.53 -12.48 -39.64
CA PRO A 125 -11.30 -13.40 -38.54
C PRO A 125 -12.65 -13.74 -37.89
N SER A 126 -12.87 -15.03 -37.65
CA SER A 126 -14.12 -15.52 -37.08
C SER A 126 -14.40 -14.87 -35.71
N PRO A 127 -15.64 -14.67 -35.29
CA PRO A 127 -15.96 -14.12 -33.96
C PRO A 127 -15.26 -14.89 -32.83
N LEU A 128 -14.99 -16.16 -33.01
CA LEU A 128 -14.20 -16.95 -32.06
C LEU A 128 -12.74 -16.48 -32.00
N GLU A 129 -12.12 -16.21 -33.15
CA GLU A 129 -10.73 -15.71 -33.19
C GLU A 129 -10.60 -14.26 -32.74
N GLN A 130 -11.65 -13.44 -32.90
CA GLN A 130 -11.65 -12.05 -32.47
C GLN A 130 -11.80 -11.87 -30.97
N TYR A 131 -12.59 -12.73 -30.31
CA TYR A 131 -13.01 -12.55 -28.92
C TYR A 131 -12.58 -13.69 -28.00
N THR A 132 -11.85 -14.68 -28.50
CA THR A 132 -11.28 -15.75 -27.68
C THR A 132 -9.85 -16.07 -28.08
N GLN A 133 -9.11 -16.57 -27.13
CA GLN A 133 -7.74 -17.04 -27.32
C GLN A 133 -7.70 -18.56 -27.25
N ASN A 134 -7.18 -19.21 -28.30
CA ASN A 134 -7.07 -20.68 -28.32
C ASN A 134 -5.85 -21.12 -27.51
N LEU A 135 -6.08 -21.67 -26.30
CA LEU A 135 -5.02 -22.10 -25.40
C LEU A 135 -4.25 -23.32 -25.95
N ASN A 136 -4.90 -24.19 -26.73
CA ASN A 136 -4.20 -25.33 -27.35
C ASN A 136 -3.18 -24.87 -28.41
N ALA A 137 -3.49 -23.83 -29.16
CA ALA A 137 -2.56 -23.24 -30.12
C ALA A 137 -1.36 -22.62 -29.39
N LEU A 138 -1.61 -21.86 -28.33
CA LEU A 138 -0.54 -21.28 -27.50
C LEU A 138 0.34 -22.35 -26.85
N ALA A 139 -0.28 -23.47 -26.43
CA ALA A 139 0.47 -24.60 -25.87
C ALA A 139 1.42 -25.24 -26.91
N LYS A 140 0.94 -25.38 -28.15
CA LYS A 140 1.76 -25.90 -29.28
C LYS A 140 2.91 -24.95 -29.61
N ASP A 141 2.65 -23.64 -29.59
CA ASP A 141 3.67 -22.62 -29.82
C ASP A 141 4.66 -22.47 -28.65
N GLY A 142 4.47 -23.20 -27.56
CA GLY A 142 5.32 -23.10 -26.38
C GLY A 142 5.15 -21.80 -25.58
N LYS A 143 4.06 -21.06 -25.78
CA LYS A 143 3.80 -19.77 -25.11
C LYS A 143 3.10 -19.90 -23.76
N ILE A 144 2.65 -21.10 -23.40
CA ILE A 144 2.06 -21.40 -22.09
C ILE A 144 3.15 -21.92 -21.14
N ASP A 145 3.10 -21.46 -19.91
CA ASP A 145 3.99 -21.90 -18.85
C ASP A 145 3.65 -23.33 -18.37
N PRO A 146 4.66 -24.11 -17.98
CA PRO A 146 4.42 -25.46 -17.48
C PRO A 146 3.63 -25.41 -16.17
N LEU A 147 2.56 -26.20 -16.09
CA LEU A 147 1.79 -26.37 -14.86
C LEU A 147 2.54 -27.28 -13.89
N ILE A 148 2.73 -26.82 -12.66
CA ILE A 148 3.48 -27.54 -11.63
C ILE A 148 2.67 -27.57 -10.34
N GLY A 149 2.57 -28.75 -9.73
CA GLY A 149 1.98 -28.93 -8.41
C GLY A 149 0.46 -28.73 -8.32
N ARG A 150 -0.27 -28.81 -9.46
CA ARG A 150 -1.73 -28.68 -9.55
C ARG A 150 -2.41 -29.89 -10.21
N GLU A 151 -1.73 -31.02 -10.19
CA GLU A 151 -2.20 -32.27 -10.78
C GLU A 151 -3.57 -32.69 -10.25
N PRO A 152 -3.85 -32.66 -8.92
CA PRO A 152 -5.16 -33.06 -8.37
C PRO A 152 -6.32 -32.18 -8.85
N GLU A 153 -6.07 -30.87 -8.95
CA GLU A 153 -7.08 -29.90 -9.42
C GLU A 153 -7.39 -30.13 -10.91
N VAL A 154 -6.36 -30.35 -11.76
CA VAL A 154 -6.55 -30.64 -13.19
C VAL A 154 -7.28 -31.96 -13.39
N GLU A 155 -6.91 -33.02 -12.67
CA GLU A 155 -7.63 -34.29 -12.71
C GLU A 155 -9.08 -34.13 -12.32
N ARG A 156 -9.35 -33.31 -11.30
CA ARG A 156 -10.72 -33.01 -10.88
C ARG A 156 -11.48 -32.22 -11.94
N VAL A 157 -10.85 -31.27 -12.63
CA VAL A 157 -11.45 -30.57 -13.79
C VAL A 157 -11.78 -31.54 -14.89
N ILE A 158 -10.87 -32.45 -15.27
CA ILE A 158 -11.08 -33.49 -16.27
C ILE A 158 -12.27 -34.39 -15.88
N GLN A 159 -12.31 -34.88 -14.63
CA GLN A 159 -13.41 -35.69 -14.13
C GLN A 159 -14.77 -34.99 -14.26
N VAL A 160 -14.81 -33.68 -13.91
CA VAL A 160 -16.03 -32.89 -14.00
C VAL A 160 -16.47 -32.70 -15.45
N LEU A 161 -15.55 -32.38 -16.36
CA LEU A 161 -15.83 -32.22 -17.81
C LEU A 161 -16.34 -33.48 -18.48
N CYS A 162 -16.02 -34.66 -17.97
CA CYS A 162 -16.47 -35.95 -18.46
C CYS A 162 -17.85 -36.39 -17.90
N ARG A 163 -18.45 -35.61 -16.97
CA ARG A 163 -19.77 -35.94 -16.39
C ARG A 163 -20.91 -35.69 -17.37
N ARG A 164 -21.98 -36.44 -17.19
CA ARG A 164 -23.23 -36.24 -17.96
C ARG A 164 -23.99 -34.98 -17.55
N ARG A 165 -23.95 -34.62 -16.26
CA ARG A 165 -24.59 -33.43 -15.67
C ARG A 165 -23.65 -32.74 -14.73
N LYS A 166 -23.81 -31.43 -14.52
CA LYS A 166 -22.88 -30.59 -13.77
C LYS A 166 -21.43 -30.74 -14.28
N ASN A 167 -21.32 -30.72 -15.60
CA ASN A 167 -20.05 -30.92 -16.31
C ASN A 167 -19.26 -29.64 -16.53
N ASN A 168 -19.63 -28.55 -15.84
CA ASN A 168 -18.91 -27.30 -15.89
C ASN A 168 -18.15 -27.10 -14.57
N PRO A 169 -16.82 -27.23 -14.53
CA PRO A 169 -16.05 -26.92 -13.34
C PRO A 169 -16.02 -25.43 -13.08
N LEU A 170 -16.09 -25.05 -11.80
CA LEU A 170 -15.91 -23.69 -11.30
C LEU A 170 -14.75 -23.67 -10.33
N LEU A 171 -13.63 -23.08 -10.74
CA LEU A 171 -12.44 -22.89 -9.94
C LEU A 171 -12.67 -21.74 -8.97
N VAL A 172 -12.70 -22.04 -7.67
CA VAL A 172 -12.93 -21.04 -6.62
C VAL A 172 -11.70 -20.96 -5.73
N GLY A 173 -11.13 -19.77 -5.62
CA GLY A 173 -9.93 -19.53 -4.81
C GLY A 173 -9.56 -18.06 -4.80
N GLU A 174 -8.70 -17.65 -3.91
CA GLU A 174 -8.23 -16.27 -3.81
C GLU A 174 -7.52 -15.79 -5.10
N ALA A 175 -7.37 -14.48 -5.27
CA ALA A 175 -6.61 -13.93 -6.41
C ALA A 175 -5.14 -14.39 -6.33
N GLY A 176 -4.53 -14.71 -7.49
CA GLY A 176 -3.11 -15.07 -7.56
C GLY A 176 -2.76 -16.51 -7.16
N VAL A 177 -3.74 -17.39 -6.83
CA VAL A 177 -3.45 -18.80 -6.47
C VAL A 177 -3.22 -19.73 -7.68
N GLY A 178 -3.32 -19.21 -8.92
CA GLY A 178 -3.06 -19.98 -10.15
C GLY A 178 -4.28 -20.64 -10.77
N LYS A 179 -5.49 -20.06 -10.66
CA LYS A 179 -6.73 -20.56 -11.28
C LYS A 179 -6.62 -20.64 -12.81
N THR A 180 -6.09 -19.59 -13.43
CA THR A 180 -5.91 -19.50 -14.90
C THR A 180 -4.91 -20.55 -15.39
N ALA A 181 -3.81 -20.78 -14.64
CA ALA A 181 -2.80 -21.79 -14.96
C ALA A 181 -3.38 -23.23 -15.00
N ILE A 182 -4.46 -23.52 -14.26
CA ILE A 182 -5.14 -24.83 -14.33
C ILE A 182 -5.81 -25.04 -15.70
N ALA A 183 -6.43 -24.01 -16.26
CA ALA A 183 -7.04 -24.08 -17.60
C ALA A 183 -5.97 -24.19 -18.70
N GLU A 184 -4.88 -23.47 -18.56
CA GLU A 184 -3.70 -23.55 -19.44
C GLU A 184 -3.03 -24.92 -19.37
N GLY A 185 -2.86 -25.46 -18.16
CA GLY A 185 -2.34 -26.81 -17.94
C GLY A 185 -3.21 -27.91 -18.53
N LEU A 186 -4.55 -27.74 -18.49
CA LEU A 186 -5.46 -28.64 -19.18
C LEU A 186 -5.24 -28.60 -20.71
N ALA A 187 -5.13 -27.41 -21.30
CA ALA A 187 -4.87 -27.27 -22.74
C ALA A 187 -3.56 -27.93 -23.12
N TRP A 188 -2.52 -27.78 -22.30
CA TRP A 188 -1.22 -28.42 -22.51
C TRP A 188 -1.28 -29.97 -22.42
N ARG A 189 -2.03 -30.54 -21.45
CA ARG A 189 -2.27 -31.98 -21.36
C ARG A 189 -3.04 -32.53 -22.58
N ILE A 190 -4.04 -31.76 -23.07
CA ILE A 190 -4.76 -32.15 -24.30
C ILE A 190 -3.80 -32.21 -25.50
N VAL A 191 -2.92 -31.20 -25.65
CA VAL A 191 -1.94 -31.17 -26.76
C VAL A 191 -0.96 -32.33 -26.68
N LYS A 192 -0.58 -32.77 -25.46
CA LYS A 192 0.30 -33.94 -25.26
C LYS A 192 -0.41 -35.27 -25.36
N GLY A 193 -1.73 -35.32 -25.42
CA GLY A 193 -2.49 -36.56 -25.38
C GLY A 193 -2.57 -37.21 -24.00
N ASP A 194 -2.29 -36.47 -22.92
CA ASP A 194 -2.33 -36.93 -21.53
C ASP A 194 -3.71 -36.65 -20.92
N VAL A 195 -4.77 -37.05 -21.63
CA VAL A 195 -6.18 -36.88 -21.24
C VAL A 195 -7.00 -38.09 -21.73
N PRO A 196 -8.16 -38.39 -21.14
CA PRO A 196 -9.05 -39.43 -21.63
C PRO A 196 -9.51 -39.16 -23.09
N GLU A 197 -9.74 -40.24 -23.87
CA GLU A 197 -10.16 -40.18 -25.27
C GLU A 197 -11.29 -39.19 -25.57
N ILE A 198 -12.21 -39.00 -24.62
CA ILE A 198 -13.34 -38.05 -24.71
C ILE A 198 -12.87 -36.61 -24.85
N LEU A 199 -11.69 -36.27 -24.37
CA LEU A 199 -11.12 -34.93 -24.39
C LEU A 199 -9.93 -34.74 -25.33
N GLU A 200 -9.42 -35.78 -25.95
CA GLU A 200 -8.25 -35.72 -26.86
C GLU A 200 -8.44 -34.70 -28.01
N LYS A 201 -9.66 -34.62 -28.55
CA LYS A 201 -9.99 -33.69 -29.65
C LYS A 201 -10.49 -32.34 -29.17
N SER A 202 -10.50 -32.12 -27.87
CA SER A 202 -11.03 -30.88 -27.31
C SER A 202 -10.07 -29.71 -27.45
N SER A 203 -10.60 -28.51 -27.65
CA SER A 203 -9.85 -27.25 -27.69
C SER A 203 -10.39 -26.30 -26.63
N VAL A 204 -9.50 -25.74 -25.83
CA VAL A 204 -9.82 -24.79 -24.79
C VAL A 204 -9.69 -23.37 -25.34
N TYR A 205 -10.77 -22.59 -25.25
CA TYR A 205 -10.84 -21.21 -25.69
C TYR A 205 -11.03 -20.31 -24.48
N SER A 206 -10.07 -19.44 -24.21
CA SER A 206 -10.17 -18.42 -23.16
C SER A 206 -10.92 -17.21 -23.69
N LEU A 207 -11.99 -16.79 -23.02
CA LEU A 207 -12.79 -15.62 -23.39
C LEU A 207 -12.01 -14.33 -23.06
N ASP A 208 -11.84 -13.46 -24.06
CA ASP A 208 -11.24 -12.14 -23.86
C ASP A 208 -12.34 -11.10 -23.57
N MET A 209 -12.51 -10.78 -22.31
CA MET A 209 -13.49 -9.78 -21.86
C MET A 209 -13.15 -8.38 -22.36
N GLY A 210 -11.84 -8.05 -22.48
CA GLY A 210 -11.39 -6.76 -22.98
C GLY A 210 -11.78 -6.57 -24.45
N ALA A 211 -11.54 -7.58 -25.28
CA ALA A 211 -11.91 -7.55 -26.71
C ALA A 211 -13.45 -7.51 -26.91
N LEU A 212 -14.22 -8.20 -26.08
CA LEU A 212 -15.68 -8.15 -26.13
C LEU A 212 -16.24 -6.78 -25.79
N LEU A 213 -15.63 -6.06 -24.86
CA LEU A 213 -16.07 -4.75 -24.39
C LEU A 213 -15.48 -3.59 -25.21
N ALA A 214 -14.36 -3.79 -25.88
CA ALA A 214 -13.69 -2.75 -26.66
C ALA A 214 -14.61 -2.17 -27.74
N GLY A 215 -14.83 -0.84 -27.69
CA GLY A 215 -15.65 -0.12 -28.68
C GLY A 215 -17.17 -0.35 -28.61
N THR A 216 -17.69 -1.08 -27.61
CA THR A 216 -19.13 -1.20 -27.38
C THR A 216 -19.67 0.10 -26.76
N LYS A 217 -20.58 0.77 -27.45
CA LYS A 217 -21.29 1.96 -26.93
C LYS A 217 -22.60 1.58 -26.23
N TYR A 218 -23.18 0.47 -26.63
CA TYR A 218 -24.49 0.01 -26.15
C TYR A 218 -24.43 -1.45 -25.68
N ARG A 219 -25.28 -1.78 -24.73
CA ARG A 219 -25.43 -3.14 -24.19
C ARG A 219 -25.71 -4.20 -25.29
N GLY A 220 -26.45 -3.80 -26.33
CA GLY A 220 -26.78 -4.68 -27.46
C GLY A 220 -25.57 -5.17 -28.25
N ASP A 221 -24.53 -4.35 -28.38
CA ASP A 221 -23.31 -4.70 -29.16
C ASP A 221 -22.56 -5.86 -28.47
N PHE A 222 -22.40 -5.77 -27.15
CA PHE A 222 -21.80 -6.82 -26.33
C PHE A 222 -22.60 -8.14 -26.40
N GLU A 223 -23.94 -8.04 -26.25
CA GLU A 223 -24.81 -9.22 -26.33
C GLU A 223 -24.74 -9.90 -27.70
N GLN A 224 -24.66 -9.14 -28.78
CA GLN A 224 -24.51 -9.69 -30.15
C GLN A 224 -23.18 -10.41 -30.32
N ARG A 225 -22.06 -9.80 -29.86
CA ARG A 225 -20.72 -10.41 -29.94
C ARG A 225 -20.68 -11.72 -29.14
N LEU A 226 -21.16 -11.69 -27.89
CA LEU A 226 -21.20 -12.90 -27.07
C LEU A 226 -22.09 -13.99 -27.67
N LYS A 227 -23.26 -13.62 -28.22
CA LYS A 227 -24.13 -14.58 -28.95
C LYS A 227 -23.43 -15.20 -30.16
N ALA A 228 -22.65 -14.41 -30.92
CA ALA A 228 -21.89 -14.92 -32.06
C ALA A 228 -20.83 -15.93 -31.64
N VAL A 229 -20.07 -15.63 -30.59
CA VAL A 229 -19.08 -16.56 -29.99
C VAL A 229 -19.75 -17.84 -29.51
N LEU A 230 -20.85 -17.72 -28.71
CA LEU A 230 -21.58 -18.88 -28.20
C LEU A 230 -22.19 -19.74 -29.31
N LYS A 231 -22.63 -19.14 -30.43
CA LYS A 231 -23.16 -19.87 -31.58
C LYS A 231 -22.06 -20.73 -32.24
N GLN A 232 -20.85 -20.18 -32.41
CA GLN A 232 -19.73 -20.94 -32.96
C GLN A 232 -19.23 -22.04 -32.04
N LEU A 233 -19.16 -21.76 -30.73
CA LEU A 233 -18.79 -22.79 -29.73
C LEU A 233 -19.81 -23.96 -29.67
N LYS A 234 -21.08 -23.66 -29.80
CA LYS A 234 -22.12 -24.72 -29.88
C LYS A 234 -22.01 -25.59 -31.12
N ALA A 235 -21.58 -25.04 -32.24
CA ALA A 235 -21.34 -25.79 -33.46
C ALA A 235 -20.11 -26.73 -33.33
N ASN A 236 -19.18 -26.41 -32.46
CA ASN A 236 -17.98 -27.23 -32.17
C ASN A 236 -18.16 -27.99 -30.85
N THR A 237 -18.62 -29.22 -30.90
CA THR A 237 -18.88 -30.07 -29.73
C THR A 237 -17.62 -30.41 -28.93
N ALA A 238 -16.45 -30.20 -29.50
CA ALA A 238 -15.14 -30.41 -28.85
C ALA A 238 -14.59 -29.13 -28.20
N ALA A 239 -15.30 -27.99 -28.30
CA ALA A 239 -14.86 -26.74 -27.71
C ALA A 239 -15.17 -26.68 -26.20
N ILE A 240 -14.22 -26.21 -25.42
CA ILE A 240 -14.33 -25.91 -24.01
C ILE A 240 -14.08 -24.40 -23.83
N LEU A 241 -15.04 -23.67 -23.28
CA LEU A 241 -14.91 -22.25 -23.00
C LEU A 241 -14.35 -22.03 -21.60
N PHE A 242 -13.23 -21.35 -21.49
CA PHE A 242 -12.70 -20.86 -20.22
C PHE A 242 -13.10 -19.39 -20.04
N ILE A 243 -13.67 -19.06 -18.88
CA ILE A 243 -14.03 -17.71 -18.50
C ILE A 243 -13.34 -17.37 -17.19
N ASP A 244 -12.34 -16.54 -17.27
CA ASP A 244 -11.73 -15.99 -16.07
C ASP A 244 -12.63 -14.90 -15.48
N GLU A 245 -12.60 -14.74 -14.16
CA GLU A 245 -13.49 -13.81 -13.45
C GLU A 245 -14.96 -13.89 -13.90
N ILE A 246 -15.51 -15.10 -14.03
CA ILE A 246 -16.86 -15.35 -14.57
C ILE A 246 -17.95 -14.54 -13.87
N HIS A 247 -17.71 -14.08 -12.66
CA HIS A 247 -18.61 -13.21 -11.90
C HIS A 247 -18.85 -11.86 -12.58
N THR A 248 -17.89 -11.36 -13.38
CA THR A 248 -18.03 -10.11 -14.13
C THR A 248 -19.13 -10.19 -15.18
N LEU A 249 -19.38 -11.38 -15.73
CA LEU A 249 -20.45 -11.64 -16.69
C LEU A 249 -21.81 -11.87 -16.04
N ILE A 250 -21.84 -12.32 -14.78
CA ILE A 250 -23.04 -12.86 -14.13
C ILE A 250 -23.65 -11.89 -13.11
N GLY A 251 -22.82 -11.11 -12.41
CA GLY A 251 -23.23 -10.43 -11.19
C GLY A 251 -23.33 -8.91 -11.25
N ALA A 252 -23.00 -8.33 -12.34
CA ALA A 252 -22.88 -6.88 -12.47
C ALA A 252 -24.23 -6.12 -12.51
N GLY A 253 -25.34 -6.74 -12.24
CA GLY A 253 -26.70 -6.20 -12.42
C GLY A 253 -27.38 -5.52 -11.23
N SER A 254 -26.84 -5.53 -10.01
CA SER A 254 -27.65 -5.18 -8.84
C SER A 254 -27.29 -3.90 -8.06
N ALA A 255 -26.17 -3.23 -8.33
CA ALA A 255 -25.74 -2.14 -7.44
C ALA A 255 -25.47 -0.77 -8.08
N SER A 256 -25.37 -0.64 -9.40
CA SER A 256 -25.29 0.68 -10.04
C SER A 256 -25.76 0.61 -11.51
N GLY A 257 -26.68 1.45 -11.87
CA GLY A 257 -27.41 1.45 -13.14
C GLY A 257 -26.54 1.46 -14.39
N GLY A 258 -26.17 0.27 -14.89
CA GLY A 258 -25.46 0.17 -16.15
C GLY A 258 -24.69 -1.12 -16.41
N THR A 259 -24.82 -2.14 -15.58
CA THR A 259 -23.99 -3.35 -15.66
C THR A 259 -24.56 -4.43 -16.57
N LEU A 260 -23.65 -5.12 -17.26
CA LEU A 260 -23.87 -6.12 -18.30
C LEU A 260 -24.32 -7.46 -17.65
N ASP A 261 -25.59 -7.82 -17.75
CA ASP A 261 -26.08 -9.14 -17.31
C ASP A 261 -26.09 -10.13 -18.48
N ALA A 262 -24.97 -10.84 -18.67
CA ALA A 262 -24.85 -11.90 -19.66
C ALA A 262 -25.37 -13.25 -19.16
N SER A 263 -25.85 -13.33 -17.93
CA SER A 263 -26.34 -14.58 -17.33
C SER A 263 -27.49 -15.20 -18.14
N ASN A 264 -28.37 -14.35 -18.69
CA ASN A 264 -29.50 -14.79 -19.53
C ASN A 264 -29.08 -15.43 -20.86
N LEU A 265 -27.86 -15.15 -21.34
CA LEU A 265 -27.30 -15.75 -22.55
C LEU A 265 -26.56 -17.06 -22.24
N LEU A 266 -25.83 -17.11 -21.11
CA LEU A 266 -25.08 -18.28 -20.69
C LEU A 266 -25.98 -19.39 -20.11
N LYS A 267 -26.99 -19.04 -19.32
CA LYS A 267 -27.91 -20.00 -18.67
C LYS A 267 -28.53 -21.03 -19.65
N PRO A 268 -29.10 -20.64 -20.81
CA PRO A 268 -29.62 -21.58 -21.78
C PRO A 268 -28.54 -22.47 -22.42
N ALA A 269 -27.37 -21.89 -22.72
CA ALA A 269 -26.27 -22.63 -23.34
C ALA A 269 -25.68 -23.71 -22.41
N LEU A 270 -25.56 -23.41 -21.13
CA LEU A 270 -25.11 -24.33 -20.10
C LEU A 270 -26.20 -25.37 -19.74
N ALA A 271 -27.49 -24.98 -19.87
CA ALA A 271 -28.64 -25.88 -19.58
C ALA A 271 -28.80 -27.00 -20.59
N SER A 272 -28.55 -26.72 -21.87
CA SER A 272 -28.64 -27.69 -22.95
C SER A 272 -27.52 -28.73 -22.92
N GLY A 273 -26.45 -28.52 -22.13
CA GLY A 273 -25.28 -29.40 -22.12
C GLY A 273 -24.44 -29.35 -23.41
N GLN A 274 -24.79 -28.44 -24.34
CA GLN A 274 -24.10 -28.26 -25.62
C GLN A 274 -22.80 -27.45 -25.48
N LEU A 275 -22.66 -26.72 -24.39
CA LEU A 275 -21.44 -25.94 -24.08
C LEU A 275 -20.79 -26.50 -22.84
N LYS A 276 -19.49 -26.83 -22.93
CA LYS A 276 -18.65 -27.12 -21.80
C LYS A 276 -17.95 -25.81 -21.40
N CYS A 277 -18.04 -25.43 -20.12
CA CYS A 277 -17.49 -24.19 -19.62
C CYS A 277 -16.66 -24.43 -18.35
N ILE A 278 -15.50 -23.86 -18.28
CA ILE A 278 -14.66 -23.75 -17.06
C ILE A 278 -14.77 -22.30 -16.60
N GLY A 279 -15.23 -22.07 -15.39
CA GLY A 279 -15.25 -20.72 -14.79
C GLY A 279 -14.18 -20.58 -13.71
N ALA A 280 -13.64 -19.37 -13.52
CA ALA A 280 -12.80 -19.03 -12.39
C ALA A 280 -13.40 -17.84 -11.64
N THR A 281 -13.36 -17.86 -10.30
CA THR A 281 -13.88 -16.78 -9.45
C THR A 281 -13.19 -16.81 -8.07
N THR A 282 -13.40 -15.76 -7.27
CA THR A 282 -12.92 -15.75 -5.88
C THR A 282 -13.99 -16.28 -4.92
N TYR A 283 -13.61 -16.50 -3.65
CA TYR A 283 -14.56 -16.96 -2.64
C TYR A 283 -15.67 -15.93 -2.34
N ASN A 284 -15.33 -14.65 -2.37
CA ASN A 284 -16.27 -13.57 -2.07
C ASN A 284 -17.36 -13.46 -3.14
N GLU A 285 -16.97 -13.45 -4.41
CA GLU A 285 -17.89 -13.41 -5.54
C GLU A 285 -18.68 -14.70 -5.68
N TYR A 286 -18.09 -15.85 -5.36
CA TYR A 286 -18.80 -17.11 -5.33
C TYR A 286 -19.99 -17.04 -4.36
N ARG A 287 -19.77 -16.61 -3.11
CA ARG A 287 -20.83 -16.44 -2.11
C ARG A 287 -21.83 -15.34 -2.50
N GLY A 288 -21.32 -14.22 -3.03
CA GLY A 288 -22.14 -13.07 -3.40
C GLY A 288 -23.11 -13.34 -4.55
N ILE A 289 -22.68 -14.13 -5.54
CA ILE A 289 -23.35 -14.28 -6.84
C ILE A 289 -23.80 -15.71 -7.09
N PHE A 290 -22.90 -16.70 -7.05
CA PHE A 290 -23.21 -18.07 -7.43
C PHE A 290 -24.08 -18.80 -6.42
N GLU A 291 -23.89 -18.61 -5.13
CA GLU A 291 -24.73 -19.23 -4.10
C GLU A 291 -26.15 -18.69 -4.13
N LYS A 292 -26.33 -17.42 -4.50
CA LYS A 292 -27.63 -16.78 -4.61
C LYS A 292 -28.41 -17.19 -5.88
N ASP A 293 -27.70 -17.52 -6.96
CA ASP A 293 -28.28 -17.96 -8.21
C ASP A 293 -28.36 -19.50 -8.29
N HIS A 294 -29.46 -20.06 -7.82
CA HIS A 294 -29.70 -21.50 -7.86
C HIS A 294 -29.67 -22.12 -9.27
N ALA A 295 -29.90 -21.34 -10.33
CA ALA A 295 -29.86 -21.84 -11.70
C ALA A 295 -28.41 -22.07 -12.16
N LEU A 296 -27.46 -21.23 -11.73
CA LEU A 296 -26.04 -21.40 -12.02
C LEU A 296 -25.40 -22.44 -11.11
N SER A 297 -25.67 -22.41 -9.81
CA SER A 297 -25.07 -23.34 -8.84
C SER A 297 -25.39 -24.82 -9.12
N ARG A 298 -26.55 -25.10 -9.76
CA ARG A 298 -26.91 -26.45 -10.20
C ARG A 298 -26.17 -26.93 -11.46
N ARG A 299 -25.51 -26.02 -12.20
CA ARG A 299 -24.82 -26.31 -13.48
C ARG A 299 -23.33 -26.35 -13.35
N PHE A 300 -22.79 -25.66 -12.36
CA PHE A 300 -21.37 -25.66 -12.05
C PHE A 300 -21.03 -26.63 -10.91
N GLN A 301 -19.87 -27.24 -11.00
CA GLN A 301 -19.28 -28.00 -9.92
C GLN A 301 -18.11 -27.22 -9.35
N LYS A 302 -18.26 -26.78 -8.10
CA LYS A 302 -17.19 -26.10 -7.36
C LYS A 302 -15.96 -26.99 -7.19
N ILE A 303 -14.79 -26.42 -7.48
CA ILE A 303 -13.46 -26.97 -7.21
C ILE A 303 -12.69 -25.90 -6.46
N ASP A 304 -12.31 -26.20 -5.23
CA ASP A 304 -11.54 -25.27 -4.41
C ASP A 304 -10.07 -25.30 -4.85
N VAL A 305 -9.52 -24.12 -5.11
CA VAL A 305 -8.10 -23.90 -5.45
C VAL A 305 -7.47 -23.16 -4.28
N VAL A 306 -6.81 -23.90 -3.42
CA VAL A 306 -6.16 -23.35 -2.22
C VAL A 306 -4.79 -22.77 -2.55
N GLU A 307 -4.32 -21.84 -1.70
CA GLU A 307 -2.99 -21.29 -1.80
C GLU A 307 -1.94 -22.40 -1.65
N PRO A 308 -0.93 -22.49 -2.53
CA PRO A 308 0.11 -23.51 -2.43
C PRO A 308 1.00 -23.26 -1.22
N THR A 309 1.56 -24.33 -0.68
CA THR A 309 2.57 -24.26 0.38
C THR A 309 3.86 -23.62 -0.13
N ILE A 310 4.71 -23.16 0.78
CA ILE A 310 6.04 -22.60 0.41
C ILE A 310 6.85 -23.62 -0.39
N ALA A 311 6.83 -24.90 0.01
CA ALA A 311 7.53 -25.96 -0.69
C ALA A 311 7.03 -26.15 -2.15
N GLN A 312 5.70 -26.18 -2.32
CA GLN A 312 5.10 -26.24 -3.66
C GLN A 312 5.42 -24.99 -4.49
N THR A 313 5.42 -23.81 -3.87
CA THR A 313 5.80 -22.56 -4.55
C THR A 313 7.25 -22.59 -5.01
N ILE A 314 8.18 -23.12 -4.22
CA ILE A 314 9.58 -23.29 -4.64
C ILE A 314 9.67 -24.19 -5.89
N GLU A 315 8.90 -25.27 -5.96
CA GLU A 315 8.88 -26.15 -7.15
C GLU A 315 8.27 -25.42 -8.37
N ILE A 316 7.19 -24.65 -8.18
CA ILE A 316 6.60 -23.81 -9.23
C ILE A 316 7.66 -22.83 -9.77
N LEU A 317 8.33 -22.10 -8.88
CA LEU A 317 9.36 -21.14 -9.28
C LEU A 317 10.55 -21.81 -9.98
N LYS A 318 10.97 -23.00 -9.56
CA LYS A 318 12.02 -23.77 -10.25
C LYS A 318 11.63 -24.13 -11.69
N GLY A 319 10.38 -24.48 -11.91
CA GLY A 319 9.88 -24.80 -13.24
C GLY A 319 9.72 -23.58 -14.15
N LEU A 320 9.40 -22.43 -13.60
CA LEU A 320 9.28 -21.16 -14.33
C LEU A 320 10.64 -20.48 -14.54
N LYS A 321 11.66 -20.87 -13.78
CA LYS A 321 12.97 -20.23 -13.73
C LYS A 321 13.59 -20.01 -15.12
N SER A 322 13.58 -21.01 -15.98
CA SER A 322 14.20 -20.92 -17.31
C SER A 322 13.60 -19.83 -18.17
N ARG A 323 12.29 -19.61 -18.07
CA ARG A 323 11.56 -18.58 -18.81
C ARG A 323 11.95 -17.17 -18.36
N PHE A 324 12.02 -16.95 -17.04
CA PHE A 324 12.46 -15.67 -16.49
C PHE A 324 13.93 -15.40 -16.77
N GLU A 325 14.80 -16.45 -16.74
CA GLU A 325 16.21 -16.34 -17.10
C GLU A 325 16.39 -15.92 -18.57
N GLU A 326 15.61 -16.50 -19.48
CA GLU A 326 15.62 -16.16 -20.90
C GLU A 326 15.09 -14.73 -21.12
N HIS A 327 13.98 -14.38 -20.48
CA HIS A 327 13.35 -13.05 -20.64
C HIS A 327 14.26 -11.91 -20.14
N HIS A 328 14.89 -12.08 -18.98
CA HIS A 328 15.70 -11.03 -18.36
C HIS A 328 17.18 -11.10 -18.72
N GLY A 329 17.65 -12.22 -19.30
CA GLY A 329 19.06 -12.42 -19.63
C GLY A 329 19.96 -12.60 -18.40
N VAL A 330 19.39 -13.09 -17.27
CA VAL A 330 20.07 -13.32 -16.00
C VAL A 330 19.91 -14.78 -15.56
N LYS A 331 20.67 -15.19 -14.55
CA LYS A 331 20.49 -16.52 -13.91
C LYS A 331 20.03 -16.34 -12.46
N TYR A 332 19.13 -17.20 -12.00
CA TYR A 332 18.70 -17.21 -10.60
C TYR A 332 19.39 -18.34 -9.85
N SER A 333 20.01 -18.05 -8.72
CA SER A 333 20.56 -19.07 -7.84
C SER A 333 19.43 -19.86 -7.15
N SER A 334 19.71 -21.08 -6.70
CA SER A 334 18.75 -21.87 -5.92
C SER A 334 18.34 -21.13 -4.64
N GLY A 335 19.28 -20.42 -3.99
CA GLY A 335 19.02 -19.61 -2.82
C GLY A 335 18.09 -18.42 -3.10
N ALA A 336 18.14 -17.81 -4.30
CA ALA A 336 17.22 -16.75 -4.70
C ALA A 336 15.78 -17.25 -4.83
N ILE A 337 15.59 -18.42 -5.46
CA ILE A 337 14.28 -19.06 -5.63
C ILE A 337 13.64 -19.39 -4.27
N THR A 338 14.42 -20.01 -3.38
CA THR A 338 13.96 -20.35 -2.02
C THR A 338 13.62 -19.08 -1.24
N ALA A 339 14.51 -18.06 -1.29
CA ALA A 339 14.27 -16.79 -0.61
C ALA A 339 13.03 -16.06 -1.15
N ALA A 340 12.80 -16.09 -2.47
CA ALA A 340 11.60 -15.47 -3.06
C ALA A 340 10.31 -16.09 -2.50
N ALA A 341 10.22 -17.41 -2.37
CA ALA A 341 9.06 -18.09 -1.82
C ALA A 341 8.89 -17.84 -0.31
N GLU A 342 9.95 -18.03 0.47
CA GLU A 342 9.89 -17.91 1.94
C GLU A 342 9.66 -16.48 2.40
N LEU A 343 10.39 -15.52 1.83
CA LEU A 343 10.32 -14.14 2.26
C LEU A 343 9.06 -13.42 1.73
N SER A 344 8.59 -13.76 0.53
CA SER A 344 7.31 -13.25 0.05
C SER A 344 6.14 -13.77 0.89
N ALA A 345 6.19 -15.03 1.31
CA ALA A 345 5.19 -15.59 2.23
C ALA A 345 5.18 -14.87 3.58
N LYS A 346 6.37 -14.49 4.08
CA LYS A 346 6.54 -13.84 5.38
C LYS A 346 6.21 -12.35 5.38
N PHE A 347 6.59 -11.63 4.34
CA PHE A 347 6.58 -10.15 4.34
C PHE A 347 5.53 -9.52 3.41
N ILE A 348 5.01 -10.25 2.42
CA ILE A 348 3.97 -9.75 1.51
C ILE A 348 2.66 -10.44 1.85
N ASN A 349 1.78 -9.74 2.60
CA ASN A 349 0.55 -10.32 3.16
C ASN A 349 -0.73 -9.92 2.41
N ASP A 350 -0.65 -8.97 1.50
CA ASP A 350 -1.77 -8.46 0.69
C ASP A 350 -2.06 -9.31 -0.55
N ARG A 351 -1.18 -10.27 -0.87
CA ARG A 351 -1.27 -11.17 -2.02
C ARG A 351 -1.02 -12.61 -1.61
N HIS A 352 -1.38 -13.54 -2.49
CA HIS A 352 -1.25 -14.99 -2.26
C HIS A 352 -0.12 -15.60 -3.08
N LEU A 353 0.41 -16.72 -2.58
CA LEU A 353 1.32 -17.57 -3.35
C LEU A 353 0.54 -18.29 -4.46
N PRO A 354 1.15 -18.59 -5.61
CA PRO A 354 2.55 -18.34 -5.98
C PRO A 354 2.79 -16.95 -6.58
N ASP A 355 1.75 -16.19 -6.89
CA ASP A 355 1.79 -14.94 -7.66
C ASP A 355 2.79 -13.93 -7.06
N LYS A 356 2.67 -13.65 -5.75
CA LYS A 356 3.59 -12.72 -5.08
C LYS A 356 5.06 -13.15 -5.14
N ALA A 357 5.34 -14.45 -5.19
CA ALA A 357 6.72 -14.96 -5.30
C ALA A 357 7.23 -14.92 -6.74
N ILE A 358 6.33 -15.07 -7.71
CA ILE A 358 6.60 -14.91 -9.14
C ILE A 358 6.94 -13.44 -9.42
N ASP A 359 6.14 -12.50 -8.91
CA ASP A 359 6.38 -11.05 -9.03
C ASP A 359 7.76 -10.66 -8.48
N VAL A 360 8.15 -11.22 -7.34
CA VAL A 360 9.48 -10.95 -6.75
C VAL A 360 10.61 -11.38 -7.67
N ILE A 361 10.51 -12.54 -8.31
CA ILE A 361 11.53 -13.02 -9.26
C ILE A 361 11.56 -12.16 -10.52
N ASP A 362 10.39 -11.82 -11.04
CA ASP A 362 10.25 -10.99 -12.23
C ASP A 362 10.83 -9.59 -12.00
N GLU A 363 10.46 -8.96 -10.87
CA GLU A 363 10.97 -7.64 -10.50
C GLU A 363 12.49 -7.66 -10.23
N ALA A 364 13.01 -8.73 -9.63
CA ALA A 364 14.45 -8.89 -9.40
C ALA A 364 15.22 -8.98 -10.74
N GLY A 365 14.67 -9.67 -11.72
CA GLY A 365 15.22 -9.70 -13.08
C GLY A 365 15.15 -8.35 -13.78
N ALA A 366 14.00 -7.71 -13.72
CA ALA A 366 13.78 -6.40 -14.31
C ALA A 366 14.69 -5.31 -13.70
N ALA A 367 14.91 -5.35 -12.39
CA ALA A 367 15.79 -4.42 -11.69
C ALA A 367 17.23 -4.49 -12.22
N GLN A 368 17.73 -5.69 -12.55
CA GLN A 368 19.07 -5.83 -13.14
C GLN A 368 19.18 -5.23 -14.54
N ARG A 369 18.11 -5.28 -15.36
CA ARG A 369 18.11 -4.70 -16.72
C ARG A 369 18.18 -3.18 -16.72
N ILE A 370 17.65 -2.53 -15.68
CA ILE A 370 17.63 -1.05 -15.56
C ILE A 370 19.01 -0.51 -15.11
N LEU A 371 19.82 -1.32 -14.44
CA LEU A 371 21.14 -0.90 -13.97
C LEU A 371 22.11 -0.67 -15.15
N PRO A 372 23.07 0.28 -15.01
CA PRO A 372 24.17 0.44 -15.97
C PRO A 372 24.93 -0.87 -16.15
N LYS A 373 25.36 -1.18 -17.37
CA LYS A 373 26.08 -2.44 -17.73
C LYS A 373 27.22 -2.80 -16.78
N SER A 374 27.90 -1.79 -16.22
CA SER A 374 29.00 -1.97 -15.26
C SER A 374 28.56 -2.49 -13.89
N ARG A 375 27.29 -2.32 -13.54
CA ARG A 375 26.70 -2.75 -12.25
C ARG A 375 25.72 -3.92 -12.37
N GLN A 376 25.43 -4.37 -13.60
CA GLN A 376 24.56 -5.53 -13.84
C GLN A 376 25.21 -6.82 -13.37
N LYS A 377 24.50 -7.55 -12.53
CA LYS A 377 24.91 -8.90 -12.13
C LYS A 377 24.31 -9.94 -13.07
N LYS A 378 25.11 -10.86 -13.53
CA LYS A 378 24.64 -11.98 -14.37
C LYS A 378 23.86 -13.03 -13.59
N THR A 379 24.07 -13.10 -12.27
CA THR A 379 23.41 -14.07 -11.40
C THR A 379 22.76 -13.33 -10.24
N ILE A 380 21.45 -13.54 -10.05
CA ILE A 380 20.66 -13.02 -8.95
C ILE A 380 20.76 -13.99 -7.78
N GLY A 381 21.25 -13.50 -6.66
CA GLY A 381 21.37 -14.24 -5.41
C GLY A 381 20.25 -13.89 -4.43
N LYS A 382 20.43 -14.37 -3.21
CA LYS A 382 19.49 -14.12 -2.10
C LYS A 382 19.41 -12.64 -1.76
N THR A 383 20.52 -11.92 -1.78
CA THR A 383 20.59 -10.49 -1.41
C THR A 383 19.76 -9.60 -2.33
N GLU A 384 19.81 -9.85 -3.65
CA GLU A 384 19.02 -9.09 -4.62
C GLU A 384 17.52 -9.31 -4.41
N VAL A 385 17.11 -10.53 -4.09
CA VAL A 385 15.73 -10.88 -3.75
C VAL A 385 15.28 -10.20 -2.45
N GLU A 386 16.14 -10.17 -1.42
CA GLU A 386 15.90 -9.48 -0.16
C GLU A 386 15.67 -7.98 -0.38
N GLU A 387 16.47 -7.34 -1.23
CA GLU A 387 16.31 -5.91 -1.58
C GLU A 387 14.98 -5.63 -2.29
N ILE A 388 14.56 -6.51 -3.20
CA ILE A 388 13.27 -6.36 -3.91
C ILE A 388 12.11 -6.53 -2.94
N ILE A 389 12.15 -7.56 -2.10
CA ILE A 389 11.10 -7.78 -1.09
C ILE A 389 11.01 -6.60 -0.13
N ALA A 390 12.15 -6.04 0.29
CA ALA A 390 12.19 -4.85 1.13
C ALA A 390 11.46 -3.66 0.48
N LYS A 391 11.63 -3.47 -0.83
CA LYS A 391 10.92 -2.43 -1.60
C LYS A 391 9.43 -2.70 -1.71
N ILE A 392 9.04 -3.92 -2.08
CA ILE A 392 7.63 -4.32 -2.25
C ILE A 392 6.89 -4.22 -0.91
N ALA A 393 7.46 -4.80 0.15
CA ALA A 393 6.87 -4.81 1.49
C ALA A 393 7.04 -3.48 2.23
N ARG A 394 7.77 -2.51 1.67
CA ARG A 394 8.07 -1.19 2.27
C ARG A 394 8.73 -1.29 3.65
N ILE A 395 9.68 -2.19 3.77
CA ILE A 395 10.48 -2.40 4.99
C ILE A 395 11.94 -2.12 4.70
N PRO A 396 12.73 -1.70 5.71
CA PRO A 396 14.16 -1.54 5.52
C PRO A 396 14.82 -2.85 5.07
N PRO A 397 15.76 -2.82 4.10
CA PRO A 397 16.46 -4.02 3.62
C PRO A 397 17.13 -4.83 4.74
N GLN A 398 17.60 -4.15 5.77
CA GLN A 398 18.23 -4.73 6.95
C GLN A 398 17.28 -5.68 7.74
N THR A 399 15.98 -5.43 7.70
CA THR A 399 14.97 -6.27 8.37
C THR A 399 14.71 -7.58 7.64
N VAL A 400 14.99 -7.62 6.34
CA VAL A 400 14.81 -8.82 5.49
C VAL A 400 16.06 -9.69 5.51
N SER A 401 17.24 -9.06 5.68
CA SER A 401 18.53 -9.72 5.66
C SER A 401 18.85 -10.46 6.97
N SER A 402 19.85 -11.32 6.93
CA SER A 402 20.37 -12.06 8.09
C SER A 402 21.01 -11.18 9.18
N ASP A 403 21.17 -9.89 8.95
CA ASP A 403 21.68 -8.91 9.91
C ASP A 403 20.71 -8.58 11.07
N ASP A 404 19.45 -9.02 10.98
CA ASP A 404 18.47 -8.90 12.07
C ASP A 404 18.99 -9.48 13.41
N ARG A 405 19.83 -10.53 13.33
CA ARG A 405 20.46 -11.12 14.52
C ARG A 405 21.48 -10.19 15.20
N ALA A 406 22.25 -9.42 14.43
CA ALA A 406 23.21 -8.48 14.98
C ALA A 406 22.51 -7.30 15.66
N GLN A 407 21.45 -6.78 15.04
CA GLN A 407 20.63 -5.71 15.62
C GLN A 407 19.92 -6.16 16.91
N LEU A 408 19.35 -7.36 16.93
CA LEU A 408 18.72 -7.92 18.12
C LEU A 408 19.74 -8.20 19.25
N LYS A 409 21.01 -8.52 18.90
CA LYS A 409 22.06 -8.73 19.88
C LYS A 409 22.43 -7.43 20.60
N SER A 410 22.43 -6.30 19.90
CA SER A 410 22.78 -4.97 20.44
C SER A 410 21.57 -4.13 20.88
N LEU A 411 20.35 -4.67 20.78
CA LEU A 411 19.10 -3.93 21.03
C LEU A 411 19.06 -3.30 22.42
N ASP A 412 19.36 -4.09 23.47
CA ASP A 412 19.39 -3.64 24.84
C ASP A 412 20.41 -2.52 25.08
N ARG A 413 21.63 -2.68 24.54
CA ARG A 413 22.68 -1.66 24.64
C ARG A 413 22.27 -0.36 23.93
N ASN A 414 21.72 -0.47 22.73
CA ASN A 414 21.30 0.70 21.94
C ASN A 414 20.19 1.48 22.64
N LEU A 415 19.20 0.77 23.22
CA LEU A 415 18.13 1.41 23.98
C LEU A 415 18.64 2.07 25.28
N LYS A 416 19.53 1.41 26.04
CA LYS A 416 20.11 1.96 27.27
C LYS A 416 20.97 3.20 27.03
N ASN A 417 21.60 3.31 25.88
CA ASN A 417 22.37 4.49 25.51
C ASN A 417 21.51 5.76 25.31
N VAL A 418 20.21 5.60 25.05
CA VAL A 418 19.31 6.72 24.70
C VAL A 418 18.25 6.94 25.76
N VAL A 419 17.81 5.90 26.48
CA VAL A 419 16.81 5.98 27.54
C VAL A 419 17.47 5.62 28.86
N PHE A 420 17.56 6.58 29.76
CA PHE A 420 18.29 6.47 31.02
C PHE A 420 17.38 6.03 32.19
N GLY A 421 17.93 5.26 33.12
CA GLY A 421 17.28 4.87 34.38
C GLY A 421 16.18 3.83 34.25
N GLN A 422 16.02 3.19 33.09
CA GLN A 422 15.00 2.17 32.84
C GLN A 422 15.62 0.83 32.41
N ASP A 423 16.83 0.54 32.86
CA ASP A 423 17.57 -0.67 32.49
C ASP A 423 16.75 -1.96 32.68
N PRO A 424 16.07 -2.19 33.81
CA PRO A 424 15.28 -3.41 34.00
C PRO A 424 14.10 -3.54 33.01
N ALA A 425 13.46 -2.41 32.67
CA ALA A 425 12.37 -2.38 31.71
C ALA A 425 12.88 -2.67 30.28
N ILE A 426 14.04 -2.11 29.90
CA ILE A 426 14.68 -2.35 28.61
C ILE A 426 15.15 -3.79 28.49
N ASP A 427 15.73 -4.37 29.55
CA ASP A 427 16.16 -5.78 29.56
C ASP A 427 14.98 -6.73 29.40
N ALA A 428 13.89 -6.50 30.13
CA ALA A 428 12.67 -7.28 30.00
C ALA A 428 12.06 -7.19 28.59
N LEU A 429 11.98 -5.96 28.01
CA LEU A 429 11.49 -5.73 26.66
C LEU A 429 12.37 -6.43 25.61
N SER A 430 13.69 -6.27 25.72
CA SER A 430 14.64 -6.86 24.78
C SER A 430 14.61 -8.39 24.84
N ALA A 431 14.51 -8.97 26.02
CA ALA A 431 14.37 -10.42 26.19
C ALA A 431 13.08 -10.95 25.55
N ALA A 432 11.96 -10.25 25.78
CA ALA A 432 10.67 -10.65 25.21
C ALA A 432 10.66 -10.55 23.67
N ILE A 433 11.24 -9.48 23.09
CA ILE A 433 11.37 -9.34 21.65
C ILE A 433 12.29 -10.40 21.05
N LYS A 434 13.43 -10.68 21.69
CA LYS A 434 14.36 -11.75 21.27
C LYS A 434 13.66 -13.11 21.27
N MET A 435 12.87 -13.40 22.31
CA MET A 435 12.07 -14.63 22.40
C MET A 435 11.01 -14.71 21.28
N ALA A 436 10.26 -13.66 21.06
CA ALA A 436 9.24 -13.61 20.01
C ALA A 436 9.83 -13.81 18.60
N ARG A 437 10.99 -13.21 18.34
CA ARG A 437 11.69 -13.32 17.05
C ARG A 437 12.52 -14.59 16.87
N SER A 438 12.69 -15.40 17.91
CA SER A 438 13.40 -16.69 17.82
C SER A 438 12.68 -17.76 16.98
N GLY A 439 11.43 -17.51 16.59
CA GLY A 439 10.59 -18.45 15.85
C GLY A 439 9.88 -19.48 16.73
N LEU A 440 10.00 -19.36 18.07
CA LEU A 440 9.31 -20.22 19.02
C LEU A 440 7.89 -19.73 19.35
N GLY A 441 7.52 -18.54 18.87
CA GLY A 441 6.18 -17.97 19.02
C GLY A 441 5.15 -18.62 18.10
N LYS A 442 3.86 -18.36 18.36
CA LYS A 442 2.77 -18.80 17.49
C LYS A 442 2.75 -17.93 16.20
N PRO A 443 2.68 -18.53 15.00
CA PRO A 443 2.77 -17.79 13.74
C PRO A 443 1.57 -16.86 13.50
N ASP A 444 0.43 -17.10 14.16
CA ASP A 444 -0.82 -16.35 13.97
C ASP A 444 -0.98 -15.18 14.95
N LYS A 445 0.06 -14.81 15.70
CA LYS A 445 0.03 -13.72 16.68
C LYS A 445 0.95 -12.55 16.25
N PRO A 446 0.72 -11.34 16.78
CA PRO A 446 1.69 -10.24 16.69
C PRO A 446 3.07 -10.65 17.21
N ILE A 447 4.13 -9.94 16.78
CA ILE A 447 5.50 -10.18 17.27
C ILE A 447 5.56 -10.11 18.79
N GLY A 448 4.82 -9.16 19.39
CA GLY A 448 4.70 -9.04 20.84
C GLY A 448 3.69 -7.99 21.22
N SER A 449 3.03 -8.19 22.37
CA SER A 449 2.02 -7.30 22.94
C SER A 449 2.43 -6.94 24.35
N PHE A 450 2.86 -5.68 24.55
CA PHE A 450 3.48 -5.22 25.80
C PHE A 450 2.64 -4.12 26.44
N LEU A 451 2.50 -4.18 27.77
CA LEU A 451 1.92 -3.12 28.58
C LEU A 451 3.03 -2.42 29.38
N PHE A 452 3.26 -1.13 29.08
CA PHE A 452 4.19 -0.29 29.83
C PHE A 452 3.44 0.43 30.95
N SER A 453 3.72 0.10 32.19
CA SER A 453 3.14 0.73 33.38
C SER A 453 4.13 1.65 34.06
N GLY A 454 3.66 2.68 34.74
CA GLY A 454 4.50 3.58 35.54
C GLY A 454 4.10 5.04 35.43
N PRO A 455 4.77 5.94 36.17
CA PRO A 455 4.46 7.36 36.21
C PRO A 455 4.54 8.05 34.86
N THR A 456 3.90 9.20 34.73
CA THR A 456 4.02 10.04 33.53
C THR A 456 5.44 10.59 33.40
N GLY A 457 5.94 10.72 32.16
CA GLY A 457 7.23 11.40 31.89
C GLY A 457 8.50 10.60 32.25
N VAL A 458 8.39 9.27 32.53
CA VAL A 458 9.54 8.41 32.84
C VAL A 458 10.18 7.77 31.61
N GLY A 459 9.66 8.02 30.40
CA GLY A 459 10.28 7.56 29.16
C GLY A 459 9.54 6.44 28.43
N LYS A 460 8.32 6.03 28.82
CA LYS A 460 7.54 4.95 28.16
C LYS A 460 7.40 5.14 26.65
N THR A 461 6.91 6.31 26.23
CA THR A 461 6.75 6.66 24.81
C THR A 461 8.10 6.78 24.09
N GLU A 462 9.14 7.24 24.79
CA GLU A 462 10.49 7.36 24.22
C GLU A 462 11.10 5.98 23.93
N VAL A 463 10.93 5.00 24.83
CA VAL A 463 11.36 3.61 24.57
C VAL A 463 10.69 3.04 23.34
N ALA A 464 9.39 3.25 23.16
CA ALA A 464 8.67 2.79 21.96
C ALA A 464 9.21 3.44 20.68
N LYS A 465 9.50 4.75 20.74
CA LYS A 465 10.09 5.49 19.62
C LYS A 465 11.51 5.00 19.28
N GLN A 466 12.34 4.82 20.28
CA GLN A 466 13.71 4.35 20.09
C GLN A 466 13.76 2.88 19.67
N LEU A 467 12.82 2.06 20.12
CA LEU A 467 12.66 0.69 19.64
C LEU A 467 12.36 0.67 18.14
N ALA A 468 11.39 1.47 17.69
CA ALA A 468 11.05 1.57 16.27
C ALA A 468 12.27 2.04 15.44
N PHE A 469 12.97 3.06 15.91
CA PHE A 469 14.17 3.58 15.27
C PHE A 469 15.29 2.53 15.18
N THR A 470 15.58 1.83 16.29
CA THR A 470 16.65 0.81 16.35
C THR A 470 16.33 -0.40 15.47
N LEU A 471 15.07 -0.79 15.38
CA LEU A 471 14.62 -1.87 14.49
C LEU A 471 14.44 -1.40 13.03
N GLY A 472 14.56 -0.11 12.75
CA GLY A 472 14.38 0.46 11.42
C GLY A 472 12.94 0.34 10.90
N ILE A 473 11.95 0.26 11.78
CA ILE A 473 10.52 0.17 11.44
C ILE A 473 9.78 1.44 11.88
N GLU A 474 8.60 1.66 11.32
CA GLU A 474 7.81 2.86 11.61
C GLU A 474 7.13 2.78 12.98
N LEU A 475 6.97 3.95 13.61
CA LEU A 475 6.13 4.11 14.80
C LEU A 475 4.75 4.65 14.39
N ILE A 476 3.71 3.86 14.67
CA ILE A 476 2.32 4.28 14.53
C ILE A 476 1.79 4.56 15.93
N ARG A 477 1.37 5.79 16.20
CA ARG A 477 0.89 6.21 17.53
C ARG A 477 -0.57 6.62 17.46
N PHE A 478 -1.36 6.09 18.41
CA PHE A 478 -2.71 6.54 18.71
C PHE A 478 -2.79 6.93 20.18
N ASP A 479 -3.31 8.13 20.46
CA ASP A 479 -3.61 8.58 21.82
C ASP A 479 -5.02 8.15 22.17
N MET A 480 -5.15 7.27 23.17
CA MET A 480 -6.43 6.68 23.53
C MET A 480 -7.37 7.67 24.22
N SER A 481 -6.86 8.82 24.65
CA SER A 481 -7.72 9.92 25.14
C SER A 481 -8.66 10.48 24.05
N GLU A 482 -8.30 10.33 22.77
CA GLU A 482 -9.16 10.70 21.64
C GLU A 482 -10.26 9.67 21.36
N TYR A 483 -10.17 8.47 21.96
CA TYR A 483 -11.05 7.33 21.69
C TYR A 483 -11.83 6.88 22.94
N MET A 484 -12.19 7.82 23.80
CA MET A 484 -12.99 7.56 25.00
C MET A 484 -14.46 7.28 24.69
N GLU A 485 -14.98 7.83 23.58
CA GLU A 485 -16.38 7.71 23.23
C GLU A 485 -16.62 6.70 22.11
N ARG A 486 -17.79 6.05 22.13
CA ARG A 486 -18.15 4.98 21.19
C ARG A 486 -18.06 5.41 19.72
N HIS A 487 -18.43 6.63 19.39
CA HIS A 487 -18.32 7.12 18.02
C HIS A 487 -16.87 7.29 17.54
N ALA A 488 -15.94 7.59 18.45
CA ALA A 488 -14.52 7.66 18.13
C ALA A 488 -13.93 6.28 17.83
N VAL A 489 -14.44 5.22 18.49
CA VAL A 489 -14.06 3.82 18.16
C VAL A 489 -14.42 3.49 16.72
N SER A 490 -15.58 3.94 16.23
CA SER A 490 -15.98 3.74 14.83
C SER A 490 -15.02 4.39 13.83
N ARG A 491 -14.33 5.47 14.19
CA ARG A 491 -13.27 6.06 13.36
C ARG A 491 -12.02 5.16 13.31
N LEU A 492 -11.74 4.43 14.39
CA LEU A 492 -10.57 3.58 14.48
C LEU A 492 -10.70 2.30 13.62
N ILE A 493 -11.91 1.70 13.57
CA ILE A 493 -12.19 0.43 12.88
C ILE A 493 -13.17 0.55 11.70
N GLY A 494 -13.55 1.77 11.31
CA GLY A 494 -14.58 2.03 10.29
C GLY A 494 -15.99 2.13 10.85
N ALA A 495 -16.83 2.95 10.21
CA ALA A 495 -18.23 3.08 10.59
C ALA A 495 -19.04 1.88 10.10
N PRO A 496 -20.06 1.41 10.85
CA PRO A 496 -20.98 0.37 10.36
C PRO A 496 -21.77 0.83 9.12
N PRO A 497 -22.25 -0.11 8.28
CA PRO A 497 -23.11 0.21 7.14
C PRO A 497 -24.30 1.07 7.55
N GLY A 498 -24.55 2.15 6.81
CA GLY A 498 -25.67 3.08 7.07
C GLY A 498 -25.33 4.30 7.93
N TYR A 499 -24.13 4.42 8.45
CA TYR A 499 -23.66 5.62 9.15
C TYR A 499 -22.83 6.53 8.23
N VAL A 500 -22.82 7.83 8.52
CA VAL A 500 -22.02 8.82 7.79
C VAL A 500 -20.54 8.46 7.92
N GLY A 501 -19.82 8.37 6.79
CA GLY A 501 -18.42 7.98 6.76
C GLY A 501 -18.16 6.47 6.60
N PHE A 502 -19.18 5.65 6.29
CA PHE A 502 -19.03 4.21 6.03
C PHE A 502 -17.99 3.90 4.94
N ASP A 503 -17.89 4.74 3.89
CA ASP A 503 -16.91 4.56 2.80
C ASP A 503 -15.45 4.79 3.24
N GLN A 504 -15.25 5.41 4.41
CA GLN A 504 -13.91 5.62 4.99
C GLN A 504 -13.52 4.37 5.79
N GLY A 505 -12.39 3.76 5.42
CA GLY A 505 -11.81 2.63 6.18
C GLY A 505 -11.45 3.04 7.61
N GLY A 506 -11.28 2.07 8.51
CA GLY A 506 -10.79 2.34 9.87
C GLY A 506 -9.37 2.89 9.87
N LEU A 507 -9.11 3.92 10.68
CA LEU A 507 -7.79 4.55 10.77
C LEU A 507 -6.69 3.54 11.18
N LEU A 508 -7.01 2.62 12.10
CA LEU A 508 -6.07 1.60 12.57
C LEU A 508 -5.78 0.57 11.47
N THR A 509 -6.82 0.05 10.82
CA THR A 509 -6.67 -0.95 9.75
C THR A 509 -5.95 -0.36 8.54
N GLU A 510 -6.23 0.90 8.20
CA GLU A 510 -5.57 1.60 7.11
C GLU A 510 -4.09 1.88 7.42
N ALA A 511 -3.77 2.33 8.64
CA ALA A 511 -2.40 2.60 9.05
C ALA A 511 -1.53 1.33 9.01
N ILE A 512 -2.05 0.22 9.52
CA ILE A 512 -1.35 -1.08 9.51
C ILE A 512 -1.25 -1.64 8.09
N SER A 513 -2.28 -1.53 7.27
CA SER A 513 -2.22 -1.98 5.87
C SER A 513 -1.20 -1.20 5.04
N LYS A 514 -1.01 0.09 5.35
CA LYS A 514 0.04 0.91 4.71
C LYS A 514 1.44 0.56 5.22
N LYS A 515 1.56 0.14 6.49
CA LYS A 515 2.83 -0.13 7.17
C LYS A 515 2.70 -1.43 7.99
N PRO A 516 2.75 -2.59 7.34
CA PRO A 516 2.51 -3.88 7.99
C PRO A 516 3.63 -4.30 8.95
N HIS A 517 4.77 -3.61 8.92
CA HIS A 517 5.90 -3.77 9.84
C HIS A 517 6.06 -2.48 10.62
N ALA A 518 5.54 -2.44 11.84
CA ALA A 518 5.54 -1.23 12.65
C ALA A 518 5.56 -1.54 14.15
N VAL A 519 5.94 -0.55 14.94
CA VAL A 519 5.59 -0.48 16.36
C VAL A 519 4.28 0.28 16.47
N LEU A 520 3.24 -0.38 16.93
CA LEU A 520 1.96 0.25 17.24
C LEU A 520 1.97 0.67 18.71
N LEU A 521 1.95 1.97 18.94
CA LEU A 521 1.87 2.56 20.28
C LEU A 521 0.45 3.07 20.55
N LEU A 522 -0.20 2.48 21.56
CA LEU A 522 -1.48 2.93 22.08
C LEU A 522 -1.22 3.63 23.41
N ASP A 523 -1.20 4.94 23.39
CA ASP A 523 -0.84 5.75 24.54
C ASP A 523 -2.06 5.96 25.46
N GLU A 524 -1.88 5.87 26.78
CA GLU A 524 -2.92 6.04 27.81
C GLU A 524 -4.13 5.08 27.63
N ILE A 525 -3.85 3.79 27.50
CA ILE A 525 -4.86 2.76 27.16
C ILE A 525 -6.01 2.70 28.19
N GLU A 526 -5.79 3.11 29.44
CA GLU A 526 -6.80 3.18 30.49
C GLU A 526 -7.94 4.17 30.18
N LYS A 527 -7.73 5.12 29.25
CA LYS A 527 -8.74 6.09 28.82
C LYS A 527 -9.59 5.56 27.65
N ALA A 528 -9.18 4.47 27.03
CA ALA A 528 -9.87 3.92 25.89
C ALA A 528 -11.28 3.41 26.23
N HIS A 529 -12.20 3.54 25.26
CA HIS A 529 -13.53 2.93 25.38
C HIS A 529 -13.41 1.40 25.50
N PRO A 530 -14.27 0.72 26.30
CA PRO A 530 -14.24 -0.73 26.49
C PRO A 530 -14.23 -1.57 25.21
N ASP A 531 -14.88 -1.11 24.13
CA ASP A 531 -14.90 -1.82 22.86
C ASP A 531 -13.50 -1.94 22.21
N ILE A 532 -12.57 -1.02 22.51
CA ILE A 532 -11.19 -1.09 22.02
C ILE A 532 -10.47 -2.31 22.62
N PHE A 533 -10.72 -2.64 23.86
CA PHE A 533 -10.14 -3.85 24.47
C PHE A 533 -10.59 -5.12 23.75
N ASN A 534 -11.86 -5.20 23.32
CA ASN A 534 -12.37 -6.33 22.55
C ASN A 534 -11.67 -6.46 21.19
N ILE A 535 -11.39 -5.33 20.53
CA ILE A 535 -10.63 -5.28 19.28
C ILE A 535 -9.19 -5.76 19.51
N LEU A 536 -8.55 -5.27 20.55
CA LEU A 536 -7.18 -5.68 20.89
C LEU A 536 -7.09 -7.16 21.26
N LEU A 537 -8.08 -7.72 21.95
CA LEU A 537 -8.16 -9.15 22.22
C LEU A 537 -8.16 -9.97 20.94
N GLN A 538 -8.98 -9.57 19.95
CA GLN A 538 -9.02 -10.21 18.64
C GLN A 538 -7.65 -10.13 17.93
N VAL A 539 -7.02 -8.95 17.93
CA VAL A 539 -5.70 -8.74 17.32
C VAL A 539 -4.63 -9.60 17.98
N MET A 540 -4.60 -9.63 19.33
CA MET A 540 -3.61 -10.42 20.09
C MET A 540 -3.79 -11.94 19.94
N ASP A 541 -5.02 -12.42 19.69
CA ASP A 541 -5.29 -13.87 19.51
C ASP A 541 -5.06 -14.35 18.09
N HIS A 542 -5.46 -13.56 17.09
CA HIS A 542 -5.50 -13.97 15.69
C HIS A 542 -4.53 -13.20 14.77
N GLY A 543 -3.84 -12.19 15.29
CA GLY A 543 -2.90 -11.37 14.50
C GLY A 543 -3.56 -10.64 13.32
N THR A 544 -4.89 -10.58 13.28
CA THR A 544 -5.62 -9.94 12.17
C THR A 544 -6.85 -9.21 12.69
N LEU A 545 -7.18 -8.09 12.03
CA LEU A 545 -8.38 -7.32 12.28
C LEU A 545 -9.12 -7.06 10.98
N THR A 546 -10.41 -7.36 10.95
CA THR A 546 -11.26 -7.00 9.81
C THR A 546 -12.09 -5.79 10.18
N ASP A 547 -12.01 -4.73 9.38
CA ASP A 547 -12.81 -3.53 9.58
C ASP A 547 -14.27 -3.75 9.15
N ASN A 548 -15.11 -2.75 9.44
CA ASN A 548 -16.52 -2.81 9.08
C ASN A 548 -16.79 -2.79 7.56
N ASN A 549 -15.77 -2.42 6.76
CA ASN A 549 -15.81 -2.45 5.30
C ASN A 549 -15.32 -3.80 4.72
N GLY A 550 -15.00 -4.76 5.58
CA GLY A 550 -14.48 -6.07 5.18
C GLY A 550 -12.98 -6.08 4.83
N ARG A 551 -12.26 -4.98 5.02
CA ARG A 551 -10.80 -4.95 4.81
C ARG A 551 -10.10 -5.63 5.97
N LYS A 552 -9.20 -6.53 5.66
CA LYS A 552 -8.41 -7.28 6.62
C LYS A 552 -7.03 -6.66 6.79
N ALA A 553 -6.70 -6.21 7.99
CA ALA A 553 -5.36 -5.74 8.35
C ALA A 553 -4.60 -6.85 9.10
N ASP A 554 -3.31 -6.99 8.79
CA ASP A 554 -2.44 -8.03 9.34
C ASP A 554 -1.47 -7.43 10.37
N PHE A 555 -1.55 -7.91 11.59
CA PHE A 555 -0.74 -7.47 12.73
C PHE A 555 0.38 -8.46 13.09
N ARG A 556 0.55 -9.57 12.36
CA ARG A 556 1.55 -10.62 12.69
C ARG A 556 2.99 -10.11 12.72
N ASN A 557 3.28 -9.05 11.97
CA ASN A 557 4.59 -8.40 11.94
C ASN A 557 4.63 -7.07 12.72
N VAL A 558 3.64 -6.81 13.59
CA VAL A 558 3.52 -5.59 14.40
C VAL A 558 3.94 -5.90 15.84
N ILE A 559 4.66 -4.95 16.45
CA ILE A 559 4.92 -4.93 17.90
C ILE A 559 3.90 -3.98 18.51
N ILE A 560 3.05 -4.48 19.40
CA ILE A 560 2.01 -3.69 20.06
C ILE A 560 2.54 -3.24 21.42
N ILE A 561 2.59 -1.95 21.65
CA ILE A 561 2.97 -1.34 22.92
C ILE A 561 1.79 -0.49 23.41
N MET A 562 1.32 -0.79 24.60
CA MET A 562 0.28 -0.02 25.28
C MET A 562 0.91 0.66 26.49
N THR A 563 0.63 1.94 26.71
CA THR A 563 1.11 2.64 27.90
C THR A 563 -0.04 2.90 28.85
N THR A 564 0.25 2.82 30.15
CA THR A 564 -0.70 3.18 31.19
C THR A 564 -0.01 3.95 32.32
N ASN A 565 -0.75 4.85 32.93
CA ASN A 565 -0.34 5.55 34.16
C ASN A 565 -0.95 4.89 35.39
N ALA A 566 -1.60 3.74 35.26
CA ALA A 566 -2.15 2.96 36.36
C ALA A 566 -1.08 2.65 37.40
N GLY A 567 -1.42 2.75 38.66
CA GLY A 567 -0.49 2.57 39.80
C GLY A 567 0.22 3.86 40.23
N ALA A 568 0.40 4.86 39.35
CA ALA A 568 1.03 6.13 39.70
C ALA A 568 0.09 7.13 40.38
N GLU A 569 -1.20 7.15 40.02
CA GLU A 569 -2.19 8.05 40.62
C GLU A 569 -2.52 7.68 42.07
N MET A 570 -2.49 6.39 42.43
CA MET A 570 -2.73 5.95 43.77
C MET A 570 -1.56 6.23 44.73
N LEU A 571 -0.34 6.25 44.22
CA LEU A 571 0.83 6.69 44.97
C LEU A 571 0.72 8.14 45.45
N GLN A 572 0.00 8.98 44.72
CA GLN A 572 -0.28 10.38 45.10
C GLN A 572 -1.40 10.51 46.13
N ARG A 573 -2.45 9.68 46.05
CA ARG A 573 -3.59 9.75 46.97
C ARG A 573 -3.27 9.23 48.37
N ARG A 574 -2.26 8.34 48.48
CA ARG A 574 -1.85 7.73 49.79
C ARG A 574 -0.79 8.52 50.54
N SER A 575 -0.22 9.59 50.03
CA SER A 575 0.75 10.43 50.75
C SER A 575 0.13 11.27 51.88
N ILE A 576 -1.17 11.16 52.14
CA ILE A 576 -1.89 11.87 53.22
C ILE A 576 -2.08 10.98 54.47
N GLY A 577 -1.42 9.84 54.63
CA GLY A 577 -1.55 8.97 55.78
C GLY A 577 -0.24 8.23 56.14
N PHE A 578 0.11 8.30 57.38
CA PHE A 578 1.29 7.70 58.05
C PHE A 578 1.50 6.21 57.75
N SER A 579 2.23 5.87 56.68
CA SER A 579 2.99 4.61 56.58
C SER A 579 3.93 4.60 55.38
N ASN A 580 5.21 4.68 55.64
CA ASN A 580 6.33 4.63 54.70
C ASN A 580 6.74 3.17 54.38
N ALA A 581 5.86 2.33 53.86
CA ALA A 581 6.28 1.04 53.32
C ALA A 581 5.76 0.93 51.86
N ARG A 582 6.65 1.18 50.92
CA ARG A 582 6.46 0.88 49.50
C ARG A 582 6.58 -0.62 49.31
N GLU A 583 5.48 -1.35 49.19
CA GLU A 583 5.50 -2.73 48.75
C GLU A 583 5.38 -2.76 47.21
N ALA A 584 6.30 -3.48 46.57
CA ALA A 584 6.36 -3.71 45.13
C ALA A 584 5.11 -4.41 44.54
N GLY A 585 4.09 -4.68 45.36
CA GLY A 585 2.84 -5.33 45.00
C GLY A 585 1.68 -4.39 44.62
N ASP A 586 1.78 -3.10 44.93
CA ASP A 586 0.64 -2.16 44.76
C ASP A 586 0.34 -1.81 43.27
N GLU A 587 1.36 -1.67 42.43
CA GLU A 587 1.17 -1.43 40.98
C GLU A 587 0.43 -2.58 40.28
N MET A 588 0.79 -3.81 40.63
CA MET A 588 0.15 -4.98 40.04
C MET A 588 -1.30 -5.15 40.50
N ALA A 589 -1.65 -4.66 41.67
CA ALA A 589 -3.02 -4.66 42.16
C ALA A 589 -3.92 -3.71 41.37
N ASP A 590 -3.41 -2.51 40.99
CA ASP A 590 -4.14 -1.55 40.18
C ASP A 590 -4.31 -2.03 38.75
N ILE A 591 -3.28 -2.59 38.14
CA ILE A 591 -3.35 -3.24 36.83
C ILE A 591 -4.40 -4.37 36.83
N LYS A 592 -4.49 -5.14 37.92
CA LYS A 592 -5.51 -6.19 38.08
C LYS A 592 -6.93 -5.65 38.23
N ARG A 593 -7.10 -4.44 38.73
CA ARG A 593 -8.42 -3.78 38.82
C ARG A 593 -8.87 -3.18 37.48
N MET A 594 -7.94 -2.57 36.74
CA MET A 594 -8.26 -1.84 35.51
C MET A 594 -8.43 -2.78 34.32
N PHE A 595 -7.63 -3.83 34.23
CA PHE A 595 -7.62 -4.73 33.09
C PHE A 595 -8.14 -6.11 33.47
N THR A 596 -9.05 -6.65 32.67
CA THR A 596 -9.64 -7.98 32.88
C THR A 596 -8.56 -9.07 32.87
N PRO A 597 -8.76 -10.17 33.61
CA PRO A 597 -7.84 -11.31 33.56
C PRO A 597 -7.60 -11.82 32.12
N GLU A 598 -8.64 -11.78 31.31
CA GLU A 598 -8.58 -12.19 29.90
C GLU A 598 -7.61 -11.34 29.10
N PHE A 599 -7.67 -10.02 29.24
CA PHE A 599 -6.75 -9.09 28.57
C PHE A 599 -5.30 -9.28 29.03
N ARG A 600 -5.09 -9.37 30.35
CA ARG A 600 -3.74 -9.53 30.92
C ARG A 600 -3.05 -10.84 30.50
N ASN A 601 -3.80 -11.93 30.36
CA ASN A 601 -3.27 -13.23 29.95
C ASN A 601 -2.85 -13.28 28.47
N ARG A 602 -3.22 -12.28 27.67
CA ARG A 602 -2.82 -12.18 26.26
C ARG A 602 -1.61 -11.28 26.04
N LEU A 603 -1.20 -10.55 27.07
CA LEU A 603 0.04 -9.77 27.05
C LEU A 603 1.26 -10.70 27.15
N ASP A 604 2.26 -10.47 26.33
CA ASP A 604 3.54 -11.19 26.41
C ASP A 604 4.35 -10.74 27.63
N ALA A 605 4.30 -9.44 27.97
CA ALA A 605 4.87 -8.94 29.21
C ALA A 605 4.20 -7.63 29.68
N ILE A 606 4.17 -7.44 30.99
CA ILE A 606 3.88 -6.18 31.67
C ILE A 606 5.23 -5.63 32.14
N ILE A 607 5.60 -4.45 31.67
CA ILE A 607 6.90 -3.84 31.89
C ILE A 607 6.73 -2.59 32.74
N SER A 608 7.23 -2.62 33.98
CA SER A 608 7.12 -1.51 34.91
C SER A 608 8.28 -0.54 34.76
N PHE A 609 7.94 0.73 34.61
CA PHE A 609 8.88 1.87 34.55
C PHE A 609 8.94 2.54 35.92
N LYS A 610 10.14 2.73 36.41
CA LYS A 610 10.38 3.35 37.71
C LYS A 610 10.38 4.88 37.60
N ALA A 611 10.12 5.56 38.73
CA ALA A 611 10.36 6.99 38.83
C ALA A 611 11.86 7.29 38.58
N LEU A 612 12.14 8.46 38.02
CA LEU A 612 13.51 8.87 37.72
C LEU A 612 14.21 9.38 38.98
N ASP A 613 15.43 8.90 39.22
CA ASP A 613 16.30 9.40 40.29
C ASP A 613 17.00 10.70 39.83
N GLU A 614 17.49 11.51 40.78
CA GLU A 614 18.09 12.82 40.50
C GLU A 614 19.28 12.74 39.54
N GLU A 615 20.12 11.71 39.64
CA GLU A 615 21.23 11.47 38.71
C GLU A 615 20.73 11.19 37.28
N VAL A 616 19.63 10.45 37.16
CA VAL A 616 19.02 10.17 35.86
C VAL A 616 18.39 11.43 35.25
N ILE A 617 17.80 12.27 36.08
CA ILE A 617 17.21 13.57 35.65
C ILE A 617 18.30 14.45 35.06
N LEU A 618 19.48 14.53 35.69
CA LEU A 618 20.61 15.29 35.16
C LEU A 618 21.05 14.75 33.77
N ARG A 619 21.12 13.44 33.60
CA ARG A 619 21.42 12.83 32.28
C ARG A 619 20.35 13.14 31.23
N VAL A 620 19.09 13.23 31.63
CA VAL A 620 17.99 13.66 30.74
C VAL A 620 18.15 15.12 30.33
N VAL A 621 18.53 15.99 31.26
CA VAL A 621 18.88 17.39 30.97
C VAL A 621 20.02 17.46 29.95
N ASP A 622 21.12 16.72 30.19
CA ASP A 622 22.25 16.67 29.27
C ASP A 622 21.84 16.22 27.88
N LYS A 623 20.98 15.22 27.76
CA LYS A 623 20.44 14.78 26.45
C LYS A 623 19.71 15.91 25.71
N PHE A 624 18.85 16.67 26.40
CA PHE A 624 18.14 17.79 25.78
C PHE A 624 19.08 18.93 25.40
N LEU A 625 20.10 19.20 26.22
CA LEU A 625 21.10 20.22 25.94
C LEU A 625 22.01 19.82 24.76
N MET A 626 22.42 18.55 24.65
CA MET A 626 23.14 18.02 23.50
C MET A 626 22.32 18.13 22.20
N GLN A 627 21.03 17.82 22.25
CA GLN A 627 20.14 17.99 21.09
C GLN A 627 20.03 19.46 20.65
N LEU A 628 20.09 20.40 21.59
CA LEU A 628 20.11 21.82 21.29
C LEU A 628 21.47 22.24 20.71
N GLU A 629 22.58 21.72 21.25
CA GLU A 629 23.95 21.93 20.75
C GLU A 629 24.06 21.46 19.30
N ASP A 630 23.61 20.24 18.97
CA ASP A 630 23.59 19.70 17.60
C ASP A 630 22.85 20.61 16.63
N GLN A 631 21.65 21.11 17.03
CA GLN A 631 20.84 22.02 16.19
C GLN A 631 21.51 23.37 15.96
N LEU A 632 22.30 23.88 16.95
CA LEU A 632 23.01 25.13 16.84
C LEU A 632 24.30 24.97 16.05
N HIS A 633 24.95 23.83 16.15
CA HIS A 633 26.15 23.50 15.37
C HIS A 633 25.86 23.54 13.86
N GLU A 634 24.71 23.11 13.41
CA GLU A 634 24.25 23.26 12.02
C GLU A 634 24.21 24.72 11.56
N LYS A 635 23.96 25.63 12.52
CA LYS A 635 23.95 27.10 12.30
C LYS A 635 25.29 27.77 12.57
N LYS A 636 26.34 26.99 12.77
CA LYS A 636 27.72 27.47 13.09
C LYS A 636 27.79 28.23 14.42
N VAL A 637 26.98 27.83 15.39
CA VAL A 637 27.00 28.38 16.74
C VAL A 637 27.47 27.32 17.71
N ASP A 638 28.55 27.60 18.42
CA ASP A 638 29.08 26.78 19.50
C ASP A 638 28.47 27.25 20.82
N ILE A 639 27.82 26.33 21.53
CA ILE A 639 27.14 26.61 22.79
C ILE A 639 27.79 25.83 23.93
N THR A 640 27.97 26.45 25.08
CA THR A 640 28.40 25.78 26.31
C THR A 640 27.40 26.04 27.43
N PHE A 641 27.25 25.06 28.31
CA PHE A 641 26.28 25.10 29.43
C PHE A 641 27.05 24.94 30.76
N THR A 642 26.72 25.77 31.73
CA THR A 642 27.32 25.68 33.07
C THR A 642 26.66 24.56 33.90
N ASP A 643 27.38 24.03 34.90
CA ASP A 643 26.84 23.04 35.83
C ASP A 643 25.70 23.62 36.72
N ALA A 644 25.76 24.94 36.99
CA ALA A 644 24.69 25.65 37.69
C ALA A 644 23.38 25.62 36.90
N LEU A 645 23.44 25.88 35.58
CA LEU A 645 22.29 25.77 34.69
C LEU A 645 21.72 24.35 34.67
N ARG A 646 22.58 23.34 34.56
CA ARG A 646 22.15 21.93 34.54
C ARG A 646 21.35 21.54 35.76
N LYS A 647 21.87 21.89 36.96
CA LYS A 647 21.20 21.66 38.23
C LYS A 647 19.90 22.45 38.35
N HIS A 648 19.90 23.68 37.90
CA HIS A 648 18.68 24.52 37.87
C HIS A 648 17.57 23.93 36.99
N LEU A 649 17.93 23.51 35.76
CA LEU A 649 17.03 22.85 34.87
C LEU A 649 16.51 21.53 35.46
N ALA A 650 17.38 20.73 36.06
CA ALA A 650 16.97 19.48 36.71
C ALA A 650 15.95 19.72 37.85
N SER A 651 16.17 20.73 38.68
CA SER A 651 15.28 21.02 39.81
C SER A 651 13.94 21.64 39.38
N LYS A 652 13.93 22.54 38.39
CA LYS A 652 12.70 23.20 37.88
C LYS A 652 11.98 22.42 36.79
N GLY A 653 12.71 21.66 35.98
CA GLY A 653 12.16 20.91 34.85
C GLY A 653 11.61 19.54 35.21
N PHE A 654 11.82 19.09 36.44
CA PHE A 654 11.27 17.82 36.93
C PHE A 654 10.09 18.09 37.89
N ASP A 655 9.01 17.43 37.61
CA ASP A 655 7.79 17.42 38.46
C ASP A 655 7.55 15.97 38.92
N PRO A 656 7.36 15.71 40.21
CA PRO A 656 7.09 14.35 40.72
C PRO A 656 5.88 13.66 40.08
N VAL A 657 4.93 14.46 39.53
CA VAL A 657 3.69 13.99 38.87
C VAL A 657 3.85 13.80 37.38
N MET A 658 4.52 14.77 36.74
CA MET A 658 4.66 14.86 35.29
C MET A 658 6.02 14.32 34.79
N GLY A 659 6.91 13.94 35.71
CA GLY A 659 8.26 13.46 35.40
C GLY A 659 9.11 14.51 34.69
N ALA A 660 9.87 14.09 33.68
CA ALA A 660 10.69 14.98 32.86
C ALA A 660 9.91 15.69 31.71
N ARG A 661 8.59 15.56 31.65
CA ARG A 661 7.76 16.17 30.56
C ARG A 661 7.86 17.69 30.53
N PRO A 662 7.90 18.43 31.67
CA PRO A 662 8.05 19.88 31.66
C PRO A 662 9.43 20.36 31.19
N MET A 663 10.46 19.51 31.23
CA MET A 663 11.86 19.85 30.91
C MET A 663 12.01 20.45 29.51
N ALA A 664 11.45 19.78 28.50
CA ALA A 664 11.52 20.25 27.11
C ALA A 664 10.91 21.63 26.94
N ARG A 665 9.78 21.88 27.64
CA ARG A 665 9.09 23.17 27.62
C ARG A 665 9.88 24.23 28.37
N LEU A 666 10.46 23.91 29.51
CA LEU A 666 11.32 24.80 30.25
C LEU A 666 12.50 25.26 29.40
N ILE A 667 13.22 24.34 28.74
CA ILE A 667 14.33 24.64 27.84
C ILE A 667 13.86 25.51 26.66
N GLN A 668 12.66 25.24 26.13
CA GLN A 668 12.09 26.05 25.05
C GLN A 668 11.80 27.48 25.50
N ASP A 669 11.15 27.65 26.62
CA ASP A 669 10.71 28.96 27.11
C ASP A 669 11.86 29.82 27.65
N THR A 670 12.90 29.19 28.18
CA THR A 670 14.04 29.90 28.79
C THR A 670 15.22 30.07 27.82
N ILE A 671 15.73 28.98 27.25
CA ILE A 671 16.97 29.00 26.46
C ILE A 671 16.67 29.25 24.97
N ARG A 672 15.77 28.44 24.38
CA ARG A 672 15.53 28.53 22.92
C ARG A 672 14.92 29.85 22.51
N ARG A 673 14.04 30.42 23.33
CA ARG A 673 13.43 31.72 23.05
C ARG A 673 14.45 32.84 23.08
N ALA A 674 15.33 32.85 24.08
CA ALA A 674 16.39 33.85 24.19
C ALA A 674 17.43 33.73 23.05
N LEU A 675 17.76 32.49 22.65
CA LEU A 675 18.68 32.26 21.53
C LEU A 675 18.04 32.59 20.16
N ALA A 676 16.73 32.47 20.01
CA ALA A 676 16.05 32.75 18.74
C ALA A 676 16.20 34.22 18.33
N ASP A 677 16.06 35.14 19.26
CA ASP A 677 16.24 36.58 19.00
C ASP A 677 17.71 36.91 18.61
N GLU A 678 18.67 36.28 19.28
CA GLU A 678 20.09 36.46 18.98
C GLU A 678 20.53 35.81 17.63
N LEU A 679 19.92 34.70 17.26
CA LEU A 679 20.14 34.02 15.98
C LEU A 679 19.51 34.75 14.78
N LEU A 680 18.39 35.44 14.99
CA LEU A 680 17.67 36.14 13.91
C LEU A 680 18.14 37.60 13.76
N PHE A 681 18.38 38.29 14.85
CA PHE A 681 18.58 39.76 14.86
C PHE A 681 19.81 40.20 15.67
N GLY A 682 20.43 39.30 16.44
CA GLY A 682 21.49 39.64 17.37
C GLY A 682 22.87 39.20 16.95
N LYS A 683 23.70 38.85 17.93
CA LYS A 683 25.12 38.56 17.77
C LYS A 683 25.44 37.23 17.08
N LEU A 684 24.47 36.32 16.97
CA LEU A 684 24.63 34.97 16.43
C LEU A 684 24.18 34.82 14.96
N VAL A 685 23.82 35.92 14.28
CA VAL A 685 23.39 35.92 12.87
C VAL A 685 24.41 35.30 11.93
N SER A 686 25.68 35.52 12.19
CA SER A 686 26.82 34.99 11.38
C SER A 686 27.48 33.74 11.97
N GLY A 687 26.88 33.16 13.01
CA GLY A 687 27.49 32.14 13.85
C GLY A 687 28.27 32.79 15.01
N GLY A 688 28.87 31.98 15.86
CA GLY A 688 29.67 32.47 17.00
C GLY A 688 29.61 31.51 18.18
N ARG A 689 30.09 31.98 19.34
CA ARG A 689 30.08 31.21 20.58
C ARG A 689 29.16 31.87 21.59
N VAL A 690 28.38 31.06 22.33
CA VAL A 690 27.51 31.49 23.41
C VAL A 690 27.67 30.58 24.60
N ASP A 691 27.88 31.17 25.78
CA ASP A 691 27.90 30.48 27.06
C ASP A 691 26.57 30.77 27.77
N VAL A 692 25.90 29.72 28.23
CA VAL A 692 24.59 29.81 28.89
C VAL A 692 24.75 29.50 30.36
N ASP A 693 24.40 30.45 31.19
CA ASP A 693 24.45 30.35 32.65
C ASP A 693 23.11 30.77 33.30
N VAL A 694 23.03 30.63 34.61
CA VAL A 694 21.92 31.06 35.43
C VAL A 694 22.40 32.05 36.49
N ASP A 695 21.71 33.19 36.61
CA ASP A 695 21.98 34.17 37.63
C ASP A 695 21.47 33.73 39.02
N ASP A 696 21.83 34.52 40.08
CA ASP A 696 21.41 34.27 41.46
C ASP A 696 19.89 34.31 41.66
N LYS A 697 19.13 34.86 40.69
CA LYS A 697 17.66 34.93 40.70
C LYS A 697 17.03 33.73 39.95
N GLY A 698 17.82 32.90 39.32
CA GLY A 698 17.35 31.75 38.54
C GLY A 698 16.87 32.10 37.13
N GLU A 699 17.32 33.25 36.58
CA GLU A 699 17.05 33.61 35.19
C GLU A 699 18.21 33.19 34.30
N VAL A 700 17.91 32.72 33.09
CA VAL A 700 18.95 32.29 32.14
C VAL A 700 19.64 33.50 31.52
N LYS A 701 20.96 33.52 31.61
CA LYS A 701 21.84 34.54 31.07
C LYS A 701 22.64 34.01 29.90
N LEU A 702 22.66 34.75 28.79
CA LEU A 702 23.48 34.47 27.62
C LEU A 702 24.72 35.35 27.64
N GLU A 703 25.90 34.73 27.64
CA GLU A 703 27.15 35.43 27.54
C GLU A 703 27.80 35.13 26.18
N PHE A 704 28.26 36.18 25.51
CA PHE A 704 28.88 36.09 24.19
C PHE A 704 30.37 36.40 24.32
N PRO A 705 31.23 35.40 24.53
CA PRO A 705 32.66 35.64 24.56
C PRO A 705 33.12 36.17 23.21
N PRO A 706 34.10 37.10 23.17
CA PRO A 706 34.66 37.59 21.93
C PRO A 706 35.21 36.38 21.14
N SER A 707 34.93 36.34 19.85
CA SER A 707 35.47 35.32 18.95
C SER A 707 36.97 35.46 18.93
N ASP A 708 37.72 34.49 19.45
CA ASP A 708 39.14 34.35 19.26
C ASP A 708 39.45 34.19 17.76
N SER A 709 39.77 35.29 17.11
CA SER A 709 40.39 35.28 15.78
C SER A 709 41.87 34.88 15.95
N GLY A 710 42.12 33.60 16.02
CA GLY A 710 43.50 33.14 16.07
C GLY A 710 43.60 31.66 16.48
N ASP A 711 43.97 30.85 15.51
CA ASP A 711 44.55 29.51 15.64
C ASP A 711 43.70 28.41 16.30
N THR A 712 43.00 27.69 15.48
CA THR A 712 42.50 26.37 15.79
C THR A 712 43.62 25.34 15.74
N PRO A 713 43.97 24.65 16.82
CA PRO A 713 44.64 23.36 16.67
C PRO A 713 43.64 22.36 16.15
N ARG A 714 43.84 21.92 14.91
CA ARG A 714 43.17 20.73 14.34
C ARG A 714 43.31 19.58 15.34
N ARG A 715 42.26 19.19 16.02
CA ARG A 715 42.18 17.86 16.61
C ARG A 715 42.11 16.86 15.46
N GLU A 716 43.21 16.13 15.26
CA GLU A 716 43.24 14.92 14.46
C GLU A 716 42.16 13.95 14.95
N PRO A 717 41.45 13.27 14.06
CA PRO A 717 40.54 12.24 14.46
C PRO A 717 41.30 11.11 15.13
N ALA A 718 40.92 10.74 16.35
CA ALA A 718 41.47 9.62 17.07
C ALA A 718 41.31 8.34 16.22
N GLU A 719 42.45 7.72 15.88
CA GLU A 719 42.52 6.43 15.24
C GLU A 719 41.78 5.39 16.10
N PRO A 720 41.06 4.45 15.48
CA PRO A 720 40.43 3.36 16.21
C PRO A 720 41.50 2.43 16.75
N VAL A 721 41.62 2.32 18.07
CA VAL A 721 42.43 1.31 18.73
C VAL A 721 41.89 -0.06 18.35
N LEU A 722 42.59 -0.75 17.47
CA LEU A 722 42.46 -2.19 17.24
C LEU A 722 43.06 -2.86 18.47
N SER A 723 42.24 -3.42 19.33
CA SER A 723 42.66 -4.41 20.32
C SER A 723 42.53 -5.80 19.73
N GLU A 724 43.62 -6.55 19.77
CA GLU A 724 43.81 -7.96 19.48
C GLU A 724 42.74 -8.90 20.03
#